data_05113b0a5e9b1a8256dff81837392eb2
#
_entry.id   05113b0a5e9b1a8256dff81837392eb2
#
_cell.length_a   1.000
_cell.length_b   1.000
_cell.length_c   1.000
_cell.angle_alpha   90.00
_cell.angle_beta   90.00
_cell.angle_gamma   90.00
#
_symmetry.space_group_name_H-M   'P 1'
#
loop_
_entity.id
_entity.type
_entity.pdbx_description
1 polymer ?
#
loop_
_entity_poly.entity_id
_entity_poly.type
_entity_poly.pdbx_seq_one_letter_code
_entity_poly.pdbx_strand_id
1 'polypeptide(L)'
;MLRDFSDEAKQKLLQYVKDVTSTTTWDTITDFFGDIGLTVQGWFGKLDIQNYVNDVDAYHKKILDKNDTTTQQIETIFTDVQAVDTKYISVVSQQISCGNNIIKLINDLADTINPNGGNMDMSRMKGVLEADVEDIRNSKATVEKTIEEKMLGTDAEGCMNSEDPVNLSTGNFIYEHEDLKIGGEIPLSFHRYYNSKDSRRGVLGNCFLHNYQISLEKEKNGTVGVRLADGQINYYDKNEQGEYVGRNTALEFLKETEEGYILIHPGQERISFDREGKMLRKENMNGRGISFSYLEDGKLEKAEADNGSSLTYNYNKEEQLEKVTDHTGRTVLLQYQGKELKKVITASGAEYAYRYGENGRITEVENARQVTSVKNLYDRRFRIIHQEFPDGGTMTFAYDDKNRRVTLTERNGSKIIHVHDDRYRNIETIYEDGTKEKYLYNDKNQCISKTDRLGRTTRMAYDNRGNLTQTVDAMKRRVNYTYDADCHLLSVSINGKERLKNHYDAKGNLTGTENLYGNRVAVKNDEAGRPQAVTYADGSFLEISYDERGNIVKLKDVSGSVTTYGYDALNRVTETVDANSNVTRYAYDAANRITAVTDALGNQRAYTYNPGGKIMAIRDFDGNEAGFTYNPLGKVETYTDKEGQTVHFTYDKMWNISSVTAPDQGRQEYIYDSNNRLVKQTLPMGGVVTYAYDAAGNRTEMTDPAGNTTRYCYDDVNRLTEVLEADGARTAYEYDREGNLIKETNAAGQVTSYTYDDLGRRTSVTNPAGATTSVFYNELGKAERICYPNGSSTVYEYEKGGRLKSVRYPDGAGEHYGCLLYTSPSP
;
A
#
# COMPACT_ATOMS: atom_id res chain seq x y z
N MET A 1 4.40 15.25 -45.57
CA MET A 1 2.99 15.30 -46.00
C MET A 1 2.38 16.68 -45.80
N LEU A 2 2.41 17.33 -44.64
CA LEU A 2 1.96 18.73 -44.48
C LEU A 2 2.77 19.78 -45.28
N ARG A 3 3.97 19.46 -45.77
CA ARG A 3 4.77 20.35 -46.62
C ARG A 3 4.15 20.57 -48.01
N ASP A 4 3.32 19.64 -48.47
CA ASP A 4 2.73 19.68 -49.82
C ASP A 4 1.30 20.20 -49.88
N PHE A 5 0.74 20.56 -48.73
CA PHE A 5 -0.58 21.21 -48.66
C PHE A 5 -0.44 22.71 -48.88
N SER A 6 -1.44 23.31 -49.54
CA SER A 6 -1.48 24.75 -49.68
C SER A 6 -1.55 25.41 -48.30
N ASP A 7 -1.00 26.62 -48.18
CA ASP A 7 -1.03 27.37 -46.91
C ASP A 7 -2.45 27.57 -46.35
N GLU A 8 -3.44 27.64 -47.25
CA GLU A 8 -4.87 27.71 -46.88
C GLU A 8 -5.39 26.42 -46.26
N ALA A 9 -4.95 25.25 -46.72
CA ALA A 9 -5.30 23.96 -46.12
C ALA A 9 -4.60 23.74 -44.77
N LYS A 10 -3.34 24.22 -44.64
CA LYS A 10 -2.63 24.26 -43.35
C LYS A 10 -3.33 25.16 -42.34
N GLN A 11 -3.77 26.35 -42.76
CA GLN A 11 -4.47 27.28 -41.87
C GLN A 11 -5.87 26.75 -41.47
N LYS A 12 -6.60 26.08 -42.37
CA LYS A 12 -7.89 25.46 -42.04
C LYS A 12 -7.72 24.28 -41.09
N LEU A 13 -6.68 23.48 -41.24
CA LEU A 13 -6.36 22.37 -40.32
C LEU A 13 -5.94 22.91 -38.95
N LEU A 14 -5.09 23.93 -38.91
CA LEU A 14 -4.71 24.65 -37.69
C LEU A 14 -5.90 25.31 -37.02
N GLN A 15 -6.84 25.90 -37.77
CA GLN A 15 -8.04 26.48 -37.25
C GLN A 15 -9.00 25.42 -36.69
N TYR A 16 -9.15 24.27 -37.39
CA TYR A 16 -9.95 23.15 -36.93
C TYR A 16 -9.38 22.56 -35.62
N VAL A 17 -8.08 22.39 -35.56
CA VAL A 17 -7.41 21.93 -34.33
C VAL A 17 -7.56 22.95 -33.20
N LYS A 18 -7.49 24.26 -33.49
CA LYS A 18 -7.77 25.33 -32.54
C LYS A 18 -9.21 25.34 -32.05
N ASP A 19 -10.18 25.12 -32.93
CA ASP A 19 -11.62 25.15 -32.60
C ASP A 19 -12.02 23.91 -31.76
N VAL A 20 -11.33 22.77 -31.95
CA VAL A 20 -11.51 21.54 -31.18
C VAL A 20 -10.86 21.63 -29.80
N THR A 21 -9.81 22.46 -29.66
CA THR A 21 -9.07 22.63 -28.40
C THR A 21 -9.43 23.95 -27.69
N SER A 22 -10.45 24.69 -28.16
CA SER A 22 -10.77 26.01 -27.69
C SER A 22 -11.40 26.06 -26.32
N THR A 23 -10.69 25.72 -25.28
CA THR A 23 -10.90 26.35 -23.98
C THR A 23 -9.66 26.35 -23.08
N THR A 24 -8.55 25.80 -23.48
CA THR A 24 -7.32 25.93 -22.66
C THR A 24 -6.09 25.70 -23.52
N THR A 25 -5.31 26.74 -23.65
CA THR A 25 -3.93 26.87 -24.08
C THR A 25 -3.24 25.65 -24.73
N TRP A 26 -2.98 25.80 -26.03
CA TRP A 26 -2.06 25.00 -26.82
C TRP A 26 -0.75 24.65 -26.09
N ASP A 27 -0.38 25.45 -25.13
CA ASP A 27 0.79 25.41 -24.33
C ASP A 27 0.86 24.13 -23.45
N THR A 28 -0.26 23.60 -22.96
CA THR A 28 -0.31 22.40 -22.11
C THR A 28 -0.22 21.08 -22.91
N ILE A 29 -0.57 21.10 -24.18
CA ILE A 29 -0.60 19.89 -25.03
C ILE A 29 0.82 19.48 -25.48
N THR A 30 1.71 20.43 -25.66
CA THR A 30 3.03 20.21 -26.21
C THR A 30 4.05 19.76 -25.17
N ASP A 31 3.91 20.15 -23.90
CA ASP A 31 4.71 19.62 -22.78
C ASP A 31 4.41 18.16 -22.53
N PHE A 32 3.13 17.78 -22.58
CA PHE A 32 2.69 16.41 -22.48
C PHE A 32 3.33 15.50 -23.54
N PHE A 33 3.44 15.96 -24.78
CA PHE A 33 4.09 15.18 -25.84
C PHE A 33 5.62 15.13 -25.71
N GLY A 34 6.24 16.14 -25.10
CA GLY A 34 7.68 16.19 -24.81
C GLY A 34 8.06 15.24 -23.67
N ASP A 35 7.28 15.22 -22.60
CA ASP A 35 7.56 14.43 -21.39
C ASP A 35 7.34 12.92 -21.58
N ILE A 36 6.44 12.49 -22.46
CA ILE A 36 6.20 11.07 -22.73
C ILE A 36 7.09 10.48 -23.83
N GLY A 37 8.05 11.26 -24.37
CA GLY A 37 9.03 10.76 -25.36
C GLY A 37 8.42 10.26 -26.67
N LEU A 38 7.15 10.54 -26.93
CA LEU A 38 6.49 10.25 -28.20
C LEU A 38 6.88 11.31 -29.22
N THR A 39 7.95 11.04 -29.94
CA THR A 39 8.24 11.79 -31.17
C THR A 39 7.20 11.46 -32.22
N VAL A 40 6.15 12.27 -32.29
CA VAL A 40 5.25 12.32 -33.44
C VAL A 40 6.00 13.00 -34.59
N GLN A 41 7.17 12.46 -34.94
CA GLN A 41 8.08 13.05 -35.93
C GLN A 41 7.59 12.92 -37.38
N GLY A 42 6.50 12.23 -37.63
CA GLY A 42 6.01 12.00 -38.97
C GLY A 42 4.84 12.89 -39.43
N TRP A 43 4.00 13.38 -38.54
CA TRP A 43 2.68 13.94 -38.91
C TRP A 43 2.56 15.45 -38.83
N PHE A 44 3.25 16.07 -37.88
CA PHE A 44 3.30 17.54 -37.78
C PHE A 44 4.76 18.00 -37.99
N GLY A 45 5.10 18.32 -39.21
CA GLY A 45 6.38 18.92 -39.50
C GLY A 45 6.59 20.16 -38.61
N LYS A 46 7.47 20.06 -37.60
CA LYS A 46 7.92 21.12 -36.71
C LYS A 46 6.80 22.07 -36.25
N LEU A 47 5.89 21.62 -35.40
CA LEU A 47 5.41 22.48 -34.33
C LEU A 47 6.62 22.78 -33.47
N ASP A 48 6.90 24.04 -33.21
CA ASP A 48 8.08 24.48 -32.46
C ASP A 48 7.87 24.19 -30.97
N ILE A 49 7.95 22.90 -30.63
CA ILE A 49 7.81 22.35 -29.29
C ILE A 49 8.82 23.01 -28.35
N GLN A 50 10.00 23.40 -28.88
CA GLN A 50 11.06 24.01 -28.09
C GLN A 50 10.70 25.43 -27.61
N ASN A 51 10.02 26.23 -28.42
CA ASN A 51 9.53 27.54 -27.97
C ASN A 51 8.43 27.41 -26.94
N TYR A 52 7.63 26.36 -27.02
CA TYR A 52 6.59 26.08 -26.04
C TYR A 52 7.16 25.61 -24.69
N VAL A 53 8.10 24.68 -24.68
CA VAL A 53 8.84 24.27 -23.46
C VAL A 53 9.49 25.51 -22.81
N ASN A 54 10.08 26.41 -23.60
CA ASN A 54 10.65 27.65 -23.10
C ASN A 54 9.60 28.64 -22.56
N ASP A 55 8.38 28.65 -23.11
CA ASP A 55 7.27 29.50 -22.62
C ASP A 55 6.65 28.94 -21.32
N VAL A 56 6.57 27.60 -21.15
CA VAL A 56 6.17 26.96 -19.89
C VAL A 56 7.23 27.16 -18.81
N ASP A 57 8.50 27.02 -19.14
CA ASP A 57 9.59 27.34 -18.21
C ASP A 57 9.59 28.83 -17.80
N ALA A 58 9.32 29.74 -18.73
CA ALA A 58 9.16 31.16 -18.44
C ALA A 58 7.92 31.44 -17.58
N TYR A 59 6.83 30.72 -17.81
CA TYR A 59 5.61 30.80 -17.02
C TYR A 59 5.80 30.20 -15.62
N HIS A 60 6.46 29.05 -15.55
CA HIS A 60 6.87 28.41 -14.29
C HIS A 60 7.77 29.32 -13.45
N LYS A 61 8.70 29.98 -14.08
CA LYS A 61 9.58 30.95 -13.44
C LYS A 61 8.84 32.20 -12.95
N LYS A 62 7.83 32.67 -13.70
CA LYS A 62 6.92 33.74 -13.26
C LYS A 62 6.03 33.36 -12.09
N ILE A 63 5.67 32.06 -11.98
CA ILE A 63 4.91 31.53 -10.85
C ILE A 63 5.79 31.46 -9.61
N LEU A 64 7.04 31.06 -9.74
CA LEU A 64 8.00 30.98 -8.63
C LEU A 64 8.38 32.37 -8.08
N ASP A 65 8.36 33.41 -8.91
CA ASP A 65 8.68 34.79 -8.54
C ASP A 65 7.51 35.58 -7.91
N LYS A 66 6.27 35.07 -7.93
CA LYS A 66 5.10 35.72 -7.34
C LYS A 66 4.54 34.91 -6.16
N ASN A 67 4.97 35.25 -4.98
CA ASN A 67 4.81 34.45 -3.75
C ASN A 67 3.44 34.45 -3.07
N ASP A 68 2.36 35.10 -3.54
CA ASP A 68 1.10 35.23 -2.74
C ASP A 68 -0.23 34.93 -3.45
N THR A 69 -0.22 34.60 -4.75
CA THR A 69 -1.45 34.22 -5.47
C THR A 69 -1.39 32.77 -6.01
N THR A 70 -0.45 31.99 -5.53
CA THR A 70 0.12 30.83 -6.23
C THR A 70 -0.69 29.54 -6.03
N THR A 71 -1.45 29.38 -4.96
CA THR A 71 -2.13 28.09 -4.66
C THR A 71 -3.26 27.80 -5.63
N GLN A 72 -4.07 28.80 -5.94
CA GLN A 72 -5.19 28.66 -6.88
C GLN A 72 -4.71 28.46 -8.33
N GLN A 73 -3.62 29.12 -8.71
CA GLN A 73 -3.03 28.98 -10.05
C GLN A 73 -2.32 27.63 -10.25
N ILE A 74 -1.68 27.09 -9.22
CA ILE A 74 -1.09 25.76 -9.22
C ILE A 74 -2.20 24.69 -9.31
N GLU A 75 -3.29 24.84 -8.59
CA GLU A 75 -4.47 23.94 -8.69
C GLU A 75 -5.08 23.97 -10.10
N THR A 76 -5.10 25.11 -10.73
CA THR A 76 -5.58 25.25 -12.12
C THR A 76 -4.62 24.52 -13.08
N ILE A 77 -3.29 24.66 -12.92
CA ILE A 77 -2.29 23.96 -13.73
C ILE A 77 -2.39 22.45 -13.56
N PHE A 78 -2.54 21.93 -12.32
CA PHE A 78 -2.72 20.49 -12.09
C PHE A 78 -4.03 19.98 -12.68
N THR A 79 -5.11 20.76 -12.63
CA THR A 79 -6.38 20.41 -13.25
C THR A 79 -6.25 20.40 -14.79
N ASP A 80 -5.46 21.30 -15.35
CA ASP A 80 -5.20 21.40 -16.79
C ASP A 80 -4.33 20.23 -17.29
N VAL A 81 -3.29 19.81 -16.53
CA VAL A 81 -2.49 18.62 -16.84
C VAL A 81 -3.35 17.36 -16.83
N GLN A 82 -4.24 17.20 -15.85
CA GLN A 82 -5.18 16.09 -15.80
C GLN A 82 -6.15 16.09 -17.01
N ALA A 83 -6.58 17.30 -17.46
CA ALA A 83 -7.43 17.44 -18.64
C ALA A 83 -6.69 17.03 -19.93
N VAL A 84 -5.37 17.20 -19.98
CA VAL A 84 -4.53 16.79 -21.12
C VAL A 84 -4.41 15.27 -21.19
N ASP A 85 -4.16 14.58 -20.07
CA ASP A 85 -4.12 13.11 -20.02
C ASP A 85 -5.43 12.49 -20.50
N THR A 86 -6.56 13.04 -20.06
CA THR A 86 -7.88 12.59 -20.48
C THR A 86 -8.13 12.84 -21.97
N LYS A 87 -7.56 13.90 -22.55
CA LYS A 87 -7.73 14.27 -23.95
C LYS A 87 -6.85 13.46 -24.90
N TYR A 88 -5.77 12.80 -24.43
CA TYR A 88 -4.84 12.10 -25.31
C TYR A 88 -5.51 11.02 -26.17
N ILE A 89 -6.24 10.09 -25.59
CA ILE A 89 -6.97 9.05 -26.33
C ILE A 89 -8.08 9.68 -27.21
N SER A 90 -8.70 10.76 -26.74
CA SER A 90 -9.67 11.52 -27.51
C SER A 90 -9.02 12.18 -28.74
N VAL A 91 -7.86 12.83 -28.58
CA VAL A 91 -7.11 13.46 -29.67
C VAL A 91 -6.66 12.43 -30.70
N VAL A 92 -6.11 11.27 -30.27
CA VAL A 92 -5.72 10.18 -31.18
C VAL A 92 -6.95 9.62 -31.92
N SER A 93 -8.10 9.48 -31.25
CA SER A 93 -9.34 9.05 -31.88
C SER A 93 -9.84 10.05 -32.93
N GLN A 94 -9.70 11.35 -32.65
CA GLN A 94 -10.02 12.43 -33.60
C GLN A 94 -9.06 12.47 -34.79
N GLN A 95 -7.76 12.19 -34.56
CA GLN A 95 -6.76 12.08 -35.62
C GLN A 95 -7.08 10.92 -36.58
N ILE A 96 -7.50 9.76 -36.04
CA ILE A 96 -7.96 8.64 -36.87
C ILE A 96 -9.19 9.03 -37.69
N SER A 97 -10.16 9.73 -37.09
CA SER A 97 -11.35 10.22 -37.76
C SER A 97 -11.00 11.24 -38.84
N CYS A 98 -10.10 12.18 -38.55
CA CYS A 98 -9.61 13.18 -39.49
C CYS A 98 -8.87 12.51 -40.68
N GLY A 99 -7.99 11.55 -40.41
CA GLY A 99 -7.31 10.76 -41.45
C GLY A 99 -8.29 10.02 -42.37
N ASN A 100 -9.31 9.38 -41.80
CA ASN A 100 -10.36 8.72 -42.58
C ASN A 100 -11.19 9.71 -43.44
N ASN A 101 -11.46 10.93 -42.92
CA ASN A 101 -12.16 11.96 -43.67
C ASN A 101 -11.30 12.50 -44.83
N ILE A 102 -9.96 12.64 -44.61
CA ILE A 102 -9.02 13.04 -45.67
C ILE A 102 -8.94 11.96 -46.73
N ILE A 103 -8.87 10.66 -46.35
CA ILE A 103 -8.92 9.55 -47.31
C ILE A 103 -10.20 9.58 -48.12
N LYS A 104 -11.34 9.83 -47.50
CA LYS A 104 -12.64 10.00 -48.19
C LYS A 104 -12.62 11.20 -49.14
N LEU A 105 -12.10 12.33 -48.73
CA LEU A 105 -11.97 13.55 -49.56
C LEU A 105 -11.06 13.32 -50.78
N ILE A 106 -9.97 12.57 -50.62
CA ILE A 106 -9.06 12.16 -51.69
C ILE A 106 -9.77 11.25 -52.66
N ASN A 107 -10.59 10.30 -52.20
CA ASN A 107 -11.41 9.43 -53.07
C ASN A 107 -12.46 10.24 -53.82
N ASP A 108 -13.19 11.13 -53.13
CA ASP A 108 -14.22 12.00 -53.75
C ASP A 108 -13.60 12.93 -54.77
N LEU A 109 -12.39 13.45 -54.53
CA LEU A 109 -11.62 14.29 -55.45
C LEU A 109 -11.11 13.50 -56.64
N ALA A 110 -10.61 12.26 -56.43
CA ALA A 110 -10.17 11.35 -57.47
C ALA A 110 -11.34 11.02 -58.42
N ASP A 111 -12.51 10.73 -57.87
CA ASP A 111 -13.71 10.44 -58.62
C ASP A 111 -14.26 11.69 -59.37
N THR A 112 -14.02 12.91 -58.81
CA THR A 112 -14.48 14.20 -59.42
C THR A 112 -13.53 14.64 -60.53
N ILE A 113 -12.21 14.40 -60.40
CA ILE A 113 -11.16 14.83 -61.35
C ILE A 113 -11.03 13.87 -62.55
N ASN A 114 -11.56 12.65 -62.46
CA ASN A 114 -11.42 11.64 -63.49
C ASN A 114 -12.67 11.30 -64.31
N PRO A 115 -13.45 12.27 -64.84
CA PRO A 115 -14.46 11.97 -65.85
C PRO A 115 -13.83 11.70 -67.23
N ASN A 116 -12.54 12.07 -67.53
CA ASN A 116 -11.92 12.02 -68.84
C ASN A 116 -10.45 11.60 -68.90
N GLY A 117 -9.96 10.83 -67.97
CA GLY A 117 -8.71 10.05 -68.21
C GLY A 117 -7.38 10.83 -68.14
N GLY A 118 -7.22 11.87 -67.33
CA GLY A 118 -5.93 12.52 -67.04
C GLY A 118 -5.26 11.91 -65.85
N ASN A 119 -4.01 11.43 -66.05
CA ASN A 119 -3.24 10.66 -65.09
C ASN A 119 -2.72 11.49 -63.96
N MET A 120 -3.50 11.65 -62.88
CA MET A 120 -2.95 12.01 -61.58
C MET A 120 -3.01 10.81 -60.68
N ASP A 121 -1.83 10.19 -60.42
CA ASP A 121 -1.70 9.01 -59.57
C ASP A 121 -1.92 9.37 -58.10
N MET A 122 -3.17 9.45 -57.67
CA MET A 122 -3.57 9.70 -56.27
C MET A 122 -3.43 8.44 -55.42
N SER A 123 -3.17 7.25 -56.02
CA SER A 123 -3.13 5.97 -55.34
C SER A 123 -2.03 5.85 -54.32
N ARG A 124 -0.86 6.44 -54.66
CA ARG A 124 0.28 6.46 -53.77
C ARG A 124 0.04 7.32 -52.49
N MET A 125 -0.61 8.45 -52.64
CA MET A 125 -0.92 9.36 -51.52
C MET A 125 -2.02 8.79 -50.64
N LYS A 126 -3.00 8.13 -51.22
CA LYS A 126 -4.04 7.36 -50.51
C LYS A 126 -3.42 6.23 -49.69
N GLY A 127 -2.54 5.42 -50.31
CA GLY A 127 -1.87 4.30 -49.61
C GLY A 127 -1.01 4.75 -48.41
N VAL A 128 -0.33 5.91 -48.52
CA VAL A 128 0.45 6.46 -47.42
C VAL A 128 -0.48 6.91 -46.26
N LEU A 129 -1.59 7.58 -46.57
CA LEU A 129 -2.54 8.02 -45.56
C LEU A 129 -3.27 6.85 -44.87
N GLU A 130 -3.60 5.78 -45.64
CA GLU A 130 -4.21 4.58 -45.09
C GLU A 130 -3.23 3.86 -44.12
N ALA A 131 -1.94 3.77 -44.50
CA ALA A 131 -0.91 3.21 -43.65
C ALA A 131 -0.72 4.03 -42.36
N ASP A 132 -0.65 5.37 -42.46
CA ASP A 132 -0.51 6.27 -41.31
C ASP A 132 -1.71 6.17 -40.34
N VAL A 133 -2.94 6.08 -40.86
CA VAL A 133 -4.14 5.87 -40.03
C VAL A 133 -4.13 4.52 -39.33
N GLU A 134 -3.66 3.47 -40.01
CA GLU A 134 -3.55 2.14 -39.41
C GLU A 134 -2.46 2.08 -38.32
N ASP A 135 -1.32 2.75 -38.52
CA ASP A 135 -0.27 2.88 -37.51
C ASP A 135 -0.76 3.63 -36.27
N ILE A 136 -1.56 4.69 -36.43
CA ILE A 136 -2.17 5.41 -35.29
C ILE A 136 -3.16 4.48 -34.56
N ARG A 137 -3.98 3.71 -35.26
CA ARG A 137 -4.89 2.71 -34.65
C ARG A 137 -4.15 1.66 -33.85
N ASN A 138 -3.08 1.12 -34.42
CA ASN A 138 -2.26 0.12 -33.76
C ASN A 138 -1.57 0.68 -32.51
N SER A 139 -1.06 1.89 -32.59
CA SER A 139 -0.47 2.60 -31.45
C SER A 139 -1.48 2.82 -30.33
N LYS A 140 -2.70 3.28 -30.68
CA LYS A 140 -3.80 3.42 -29.71
C LYS A 140 -4.16 2.11 -29.05
N ALA A 141 -4.34 1.04 -29.84
CA ALA A 141 -4.65 -0.29 -29.30
C ALA A 141 -3.57 -0.82 -28.37
N THR A 142 -2.30 -0.56 -28.69
CA THR A 142 -1.16 -0.94 -27.84
C THR A 142 -1.17 -0.17 -26.52
N VAL A 143 -1.44 1.13 -26.53
CA VAL A 143 -1.54 1.94 -25.30
C VAL A 143 -2.70 1.46 -24.44
N GLU A 144 -3.89 1.28 -25.00
CA GLU A 144 -5.06 0.78 -24.28
C GLU A 144 -4.79 -0.60 -23.64
N LYS A 145 -4.20 -1.53 -24.39
CA LYS A 145 -3.79 -2.84 -23.87
C LYS A 145 -2.80 -2.73 -22.70
N THR A 146 -1.76 -1.91 -22.83
CA THR A 146 -0.75 -1.70 -21.80
C THR A 146 -1.38 -1.17 -20.50
N ILE A 147 -2.32 -0.23 -20.61
CA ILE A 147 -3.05 0.32 -19.47
C ILE A 147 -3.90 -0.76 -18.80
N GLU A 148 -4.67 -1.53 -19.58
CA GLU A 148 -5.52 -2.60 -19.03
C GLU A 148 -4.69 -3.67 -18.32
N GLU A 149 -3.60 -4.11 -18.90
CA GLU A 149 -2.73 -5.16 -18.34
C GLU A 149 -1.99 -4.69 -17.07
N LYS A 150 -1.63 -3.40 -16.95
CA LYS A 150 -1.10 -2.81 -15.72
C LYS A 150 -2.14 -2.84 -14.60
N MET A 151 -3.42 -2.66 -14.92
CA MET A 151 -4.53 -2.62 -13.95
C MET A 151 -5.06 -4.01 -13.55
N LEU A 152 -4.41 -5.09 -13.98
CA LEU A 152 -4.78 -6.46 -13.58
C LEU A 152 -4.31 -6.79 -12.15
N GLY A 153 -3.27 -6.12 -11.65
CA GLY A 153 -2.65 -6.44 -10.35
C GLY A 153 -3.54 -6.20 -9.13
N THR A 154 -3.15 -6.82 -8.03
CA THR A 154 -3.81 -6.66 -6.72
C THR A 154 -3.61 -5.27 -6.14
N ASP A 155 -2.42 -4.68 -6.36
CA ASP A 155 -2.00 -3.37 -5.88
C ASP A 155 -1.74 -2.39 -7.03
N ALA A 156 -2.63 -2.36 -8.04
CA ALA A 156 -2.50 -1.42 -9.14
C ALA A 156 -2.53 0.02 -8.61
N GLU A 157 -1.41 0.73 -8.78
CA GLU A 157 -1.24 2.11 -8.29
C GLU A 157 -2.36 3.03 -8.78
N GLY A 158 -2.96 3.78 -7.85
CA GLY A 158 -4.07 4.69 -8.13
C GLY A 158 -5.44 4.02 -8.25
N CYS A 159 -5.55 2.69 -8.19
CA CYS A 159 -6.82 2.00 -8.13
C CYS A 159 -7.35 1.89 -6.70
N MET A 160 -8.66 1.79 -6.55
CA MET A 160 -9.32 1.47 -5.30
C MET A 160 -9.95 0.09 -5.40
N ASN A 161 -9.79 -0.69 -4.35
CA ASN A 161 -10.44 -1.99 -4.19
C ASN A 161 -11.57 -1.88 -3.16
N SER A 162 -12.63 -2.67 -3.33
CA SER A 162 -13.63 -2.89 -2.28
C SER A 162 -13.04 -3.79 -1.19
N GLU A 163 -13.67 -3.88 -0.01
CA GLU A 163 -13.24 -4.76 1.10
C GLU A 163 -13.11 -6.23 0.69
N ASP A 164 -14.02 -6.73 -0.19
CA ASP A 164 -13.87 -8.02 -0.87
C ASP A 164 -13.37 -7.73 -2.29
N PRO A 165 -12.11 -8.06 -2.62
CA PRO A 165 -11.31 -7.29 -3.55
C PRO A 165 -11.84 -7.29 -4.98
N VAL A 166 -12.68 -6.30 -5.27
CA VAL A 166 -13.05 -5.89 -6.62
C VAL A 166 -12.34 -4.58 -6.92
N ASN A 167 -11.50 -4.57 -7.95
CA ASN A 167 -10.94 -3.32 -8.47
C ASN A 167 -12.09 -2.47 -9.04
N LEU A 168 -12.40 -1.34 -8.40
CA LEU A 168 -13.58 -0.54 -8.70
C LEU A 168 -13.57 0.03 -10.11
N SER A 169 -12.41 0.46 -10.61
CA SER A 169 -12.30 1.05 -11.95
C SER A 169 -12.48 0.03 -13.07
N THR A 170 -11.97 -1.19 -12.89
CA THR A 170 -11.98 -2.24 -13.93
C THR A 170 -13.06 -3.30 -13.72
N GLY A 171 -13.63 -3.40 -12.53
CA GLY A 171 -14.56 -4.45 -12.13
C GLY A 171 -13.91 -5.83 -11.99
N ASN A 172 -12.58 -5.88 -11.90
CA ASN A 172 -11.83 -7.11 -11.76
C ASN A 172 -12.00 -7.69 -10.36
N PHE A 173 -12.45 -8.95 -10.26
CA PHE A 173 -12.45 -9.69 -9.00
C PHE A 173 -11.09 -10.35 -8.83
N ILE A 174 -10.45 -10.05 -7.71
CA ILE A 174 -9.14 -10.56 -7.31
C ILE A 174 -9.35 -11.39 -6.06
N TYR A 175 -8.78 -12.58 -6.01
CA TYR A 175 -8.80 -13.43 -4.81
C TYR A 175 -7.43 -14.03 -4.62
N GLU A 176 -6.92 -13.97 -3.42
CA GLU A 176 -5.59 -14.50 -3.09
C GLU A 176 -5.66 -15.38 -1.85
N HIS A 177 -4.76 -16.36 -1.77
CA HIS A 177 -4.63 -17.24 -0.62
C HIS A 177 -3.22 -17.82 -0.49
N GLU A 178 -2.63 -17.70 0.71
CA GLU A 178 -1.38 -18.36 1.08
C GLU A 178 -1.69 -19.75 1.65
N ASP A 179 -1.36 -20.81 0.92
CA ASP A 179 -1.69 -22.19 1.30
C ASP A 179 -0.57 -22.88 2.08
N LEU A 180 0.68 -22.44 1.88
CA LEU A 180 1.86 -22.99 2.51
C LEU A 180 2.91 -21.91 2.73
N LYS A 181 3.52 -21.90 3.91
CA LYS A 181 4.58 -20.96 4.27
C LYS A 181 5.66 -21.62 5.09
N ILE A 182 6.90 -21.31 4.74
CA ILE A 182 8.12 -21.63 5.49
C ILE A 182 8.74 -20.28 5.88
N GLY A 183 8.97 -20.10 7.18
CA GLY A 183 9.57 -18.88 7.72
C GLY A 183 11.08 -18.80 7.51
N GLY A 184 11.71 -17.82 8.16
CA GLY A 184 13.16 -17.60 8.18
C GLY A 184 13.59 -16.37 7.36
N GLU A 185 14.91 -16.20 7.20
CA GLU A 185 15.52 -15.08 6.47
C GLU A 185 15.05 -15.01 5.01
N ILE A 186 14.89 -16.18 4.38
CA ILE A 186 14.43 -16.30 3.00
C ILE A 186 13.12 -17.09 3.03
N PRO A 187 11.97 -16.42 3.19
CA PRO A 187 10.70 -17.11 3.31
C PRO A 187 10.30 -17.74 1.97
N LEU A 188 9.81 -18.98 2.02
CA LEU A 188 9.18 -19.65 0.91
C LEU A 188 7.69 -19.76 1.17
N SER A 189 6.87 -19.49 0.17
CA SER A 189 5.43 -19.68 0.25
C SER A 189 4.86 -20.24 -1.05
N PHE A 190 3.72 -20.93 -0.94
CA PHE A 190 2.85 -21.20 -2.06
C PHE A 190 1.60 -20.34 -1.90
N HIS A 191 1.51 -19.31 -2.74
CA HIS A 191 0.46 -18.31 -2.73
C HIS A 191 -0.24 -18.33 -4.08
N ARG A 192 -1.58 -18.38 -4.09
CA ARG A 192 -2.40 -18.40 -5.29
C ARG A 192 -3.10 -17.06 -5.48
N TYR A 193 -3.11 -16.61 -6.71
CA TYR A 193 -3.81 -15.41 -7.16
C TYR A 193 -4.86 -15.80 -8.19
N TYR A 194 -6.10 -15.40 -7.98
CA TYR A 194 -7.16 -15.44 -8.98
C TYR A 194 -7.43 -14.03 -9.48
N ASN A 195 -7.54 -13.90 -10.80
CA ASN A 195 -7.80 -12.63 -11.45
C ASN A 195 -8.87 -12.85 -12.53
N SER A 196 -10.09 -12.33 -12.30
CA SER A 196 -11.25 -12.60 -13.17
C SER A 196 -11.07 -12.07 -14.60
N LYS A 197 -10.19 -11.10 -14.80
CA LYS A 197 -9.88 -10.50 -16.10
C LYS A 197 -8.67 -11.10 -16.80
N ASP A 198 -7.85 -11.87 -16.10
CA ASP A 198 -6.77 -12.60 -16.75
C ASP A 198 -7.36 -13.76 -17.59
N SER A 199 -7.28 -13.61 -18.90
CA SER A 199 -7.82 -14.61 -19.84
C SER A 199 -6.89 -15.79 -20.11
N ARG A 200 -5.68 -15.77 -19.55
CA ARG A 200 -4.65 -16.78 -19.81
C ARG A 200 -4.86 -18.01 -18.94
N ARG A 201 -4.43 -19.13 -19.47
CA ARG A 201 -4.43 -20.40 -18.77
C ARG A 201 -3.05 -20.68 -18.19
N GLY A 202 -2.96 -20.71 -16.87
CA GLY A 202 -1.79 -21.16 -16.14
C GLY A 202 -1.86 -22.63 -15.73
N VAL A 203 -0.84 -23.12 -15.03
CA VAL A 203 -0.81 -24.47 -14.45
C VAL A 203 -1.86 -24.70 -13.37
N LEU A 204 -2.44 -23.61 -12.81
CA LEU A 204 -3.55 -23.64 -11.87
C LEU A 204 -4.93 -23.57 -12.54
N GLY A 205 -4.97 -23.62 -13.87
CA GLY A 205 -6.21 -23.51 -14.65
C GLY A 205 -6.51 -22.08 -15.12
N ASN A 206 -7.79 -21.80 -15.34
CA ASN A 206 -8.23 -20.49 -15.86
C ASN A 206 -8.14 -19.41 -14.77
N CYS A 207 -7.56 -18.26 -15.09
CA CYS A 207 -7.51 -17.06 -14.24
C CYS A 207 -6.75 -17.23 -12.91
N PHE A 208 -6.09 -18.36 -12.67
CA PHE A 208 -5.26 -18.59 -11.51
C PHE A 208 -3.77 -18.64 -11.86
N LEU A 209 -2.98 -17.99 -11.02
CA LEU A 209 -1.51 -18.02 -11.02
C LEU A 209 -1.01 -18.30 -9.59
N HIS A 210 0.27 -18.65 -9.45
CA HIS A 210 0.94 -18.70 -8.16
C HIS A 210 2.15 -17.76 -8.13
N ASN A 211 2.60 -17.43 -6.93
CA ASN A 211 3.62 -16.41 -6.66
C ASN A 211 4.96 -16.58 -7.39
N TYR A 212 5.27 -17.76 -7.92
CA TYR A 212 6.47 -18.01 -8.71
C TYR A 212 6.21 -18.16 -10.22
N GLN A 213 5.01 -17.82 -10.68
CA GLN A 213 4.70 -17.71 -12.12
C GLN A 213 5.00 -16.31 -12.68
N ILE A 214 6.15 -15.75 -12.28
CA ILE A 214 6.67 -14.51 -12.85
C ILE A 214 7.41 -14.86 -14.12
N SER A 215 7.13 -14.14 -15.21
CA SER A 215 7.74 -14.42 -16.51
C SER A 215 7.98 -13.13 -17.29
N LEU A 216 8.93 -13.20 -18.23
CA LEU A 216 9.27 -12.11 -19.11
C LEU A 216 8.91 -12.49 -20.54
N GLU A 217 8.20 -11.61 -21.25
CA GLU A 217 7.81 -11.79 -22.66
C GLU A 217 8.40 -10.68 -23.51
N LYS A 218 9.05 -11.04 -24.61
CA LYS A 218 9.64 -10.06 -25.54
C LYS A 218 8.73 -9.86 -26.74
N GLU A 219 8.30 -8.64 -26.97
CA GLU A 219 7.53 -8.29 -28.16
C GLU A 219 8.42 -8.12 -29.40
N LYS A 220 7.83 -8.22 -30.59
CA LYS A 220 8.54 -8.11 -31.88
C LYS A 220 9.22 -6.75 -32.07
N ASN A 221 8.70 -5.69 -31.47
CA ASN A 221 9.24 -4.33 -31.52
C ASN A 221 10.42 -4.08 -30.54
N GLY A 222 10.79 -5.10 -29.75
CA GLY A 222 11.86 -5.02 -28.76
C GLY A 222 11.39 -4.59 -27.36
N THR A 223 10.12 -4.25 -27.16
CA THR A 223 9.50 -4.05 -25.84
C THR A 223 9.54 -5.33 -25.03
N VAL A 224 9.77 -5.24 -23.76
CA VAL A 224 9.75 -6.37 -22.82
C VAL A 224 8.62 -6.19 -21.83
N GLY A 225 7.72 -7.17 -21.73
CA GLY A 225 6.68 -7.25 -20.72
C GLY A 225 7.12 -8.18 -19.58
N VAL A 226 7.15 -7.71 -18.36
CA VAL A 226 7.33 -8.54 -17.17
C VAL A 226 5.97 -8.78 -16.55
N ARG A 227 5.54 -10.03 -16.55
CA ARG A 227 4.31 -10.45 -15.90
C ARG A 227 4.61 -10.80 -14.45
N LEU A 228 3.87 -10.21 -13.54
CA LEU A 228 3.91 -10.49 -12.12
C LEU A 228 2.96 -11.64 -11.75
N ALA A 229 3.10 -12.13 -10.53
CA ALA A 229 2.34 -13.28 -10.02
C ALA A 229 0.82 -13.03 -9.92
N ASP A 230 0.40 -11.79 -9.72
CA ASP A 230 -1.00 -11.37 -9.64
C ASP A 230 -1.66 -11.13 -11.02
N GLY A 231 -0.89 -11.32 -12.09
CA GLY A 231 -1.33 -11.13 -13.47
C GLY A 231 -1.03 -9.76 -14.06
N GLN A 232 -0.55 -8.79 -13.27
CA GLN A 232 -0.12 -7.49 -13.75
C GLN A 232 1.06 -7.64 -14.72
N ILE A 233 1.11 -6.79 -15.75
CA ILE A 233 2.23 -6.74 -16.68
C ILE A 233 2.83 -5.33 -16.69
N ASN A 234 4.13 -5.25 -16.43
CA ASN A 234 4.91 -4.03 -16.56
C ASN A 234 5.71 -4.08 -17.86
N TYR A 235 5.58 -3.04 -18.68
CA TYR A 235 6.25 -2.94 -19.96
C TYR A 235 7.46 -2.03 -19.90
N TYR A 236 8.55 -2.43 -20.56
CA TYR A 236 9.82 -1.72 -20.62
C TYR A 236 10.24 -1.54 -22.08
N ASP A 237 10.54 -0.32 -22.45
CA ASP A 237 11.05 0.06 -23.76
C ASP A 237 12.52 0.45 -23.69
N LYS A 238 13.30 0.18 -24.74
CA LYS A 238 14.68 0.68 -24.83
C LYS A 238 14.68 2.15 -25.17
N ASN A 239 15.40 2.95 -24.37
CA ASN A 239 15.70 4.33 -24.68
C ASN A 239 16.81 4.42 -25.75
N GLU A 240 17.18 5.64 -26.15
CA GLU A 240 18.25 5.88 -27.15
C GLU A 240 19.63 5.38 -26.69
N GLN A 241 19.85 5.23 -25.39
CA GLN A 241 21.06 4.70 -24.78
C GLN A 241 21.06 3.16 -24.72
N GLY A 242 19.95 2.53 -25.12
CA GLY A 242 19.76 1.06 -25.10
C GLY A 242 19.37 0.50 -23.72
N GLU A 243 19.01 1.36 -22.78
CA GLU A 243 18.54 0.96 -21.46
C GLU A 243 17.02 0.74 -21.48
N TYR A 244 16.53 -0.22 -20.69
CA TYR A 244 15.11 -0.45 -20.55
C TYR A 244 14.48 0.50 -19.53
N VAL A 245 13.47 1.24 -19.96
CA VAL A 245 12.71 2.19 -19.15
C VAL A 245 11.25 1.73 -19.06
N GLY A 246 10.71 1.68 -17.85
CA GLY A 246 9.31 1.31 -17.63
C GLY A 246 8.34 2.35 -18.18
N ARG A 247 7.32 1.90 -18.93
CA ARG A 247 6.29 2.78 -19.50
C ARG A 247 5.43 3.46 -18.44
N ASN A 248 4.92 2.68 -17.49
CA ASN A 248 3.97 3.12 -16.46
C ASN A 248 4.38 2.63 -15.08
N THR A 249 5.68 2.47 -14.83
CA THR A 249 6.20 2.02 -13.54
C THR A 249 7.35 2.91 -13.09
N ALA A 250 7.42 3.14 -11.79
CA ALA A 250 8.49 3.83 -11.12
C ALA A 250 9.22 2.82 -10.22
N LEU A 251 10.46 3.11 -9.84
CA LEU A 251 11.25 2.30 -8.90
C LEU A 251 11.56 0.86 -9.36
N GLU A 252 11.43 0.55 -10.65
CA GLU A 252 11.79 -0.75 -11.21
C GLU A 252 12.70 -0.56 -12.40
N PHE A 253 13.79 -1.34 -12.48
CA PHE A 253 14.75 -1.28 -13.56
C PHE A 253 14.94 -2.65 -14.18
N LEU A 254 14.79 -2.76 -15.48
CA LEU A 254 15.10 -3.96 -16.24
C LEU A 254 16.45 -3.81 -16.94
N LYS A 255 17.33 -4.78 -16.75
CA LYS A 255 18.65 -4.82 -17.36
C LYS A 255 18.81 -6.09 -18.18
N GLU A 256 19.26 -5.97 -19.44
CA GLU A 256 19.66 -7.08 -20.27
C GLU A 256 21.11 -7.50 -19.95
N THR A 257 21.39 -8.79 -19.89
CA THR A 257 22.70 -9.39 -19.62
C THR A 257 23.02 -10.44 -20.69
N GLU A 258 24.24 -10.98 -20.68
CA GLU A 258 24.62 -12.06 -21.57
C GLU A 258 23.82 -13.35 -21.34
N GLU A 259 23.35 -13.58 -20.12
CA GLU A 259 22.60 -14.78 -19.69
C GLU A 259 21.09 -14.61 -19.83
N GLY A 260 20.57 -13.37 -19.89
CA GLY A 260 19.15 -13.08 -19.97
C GLY A 260 18.83 -11.68 -19.45
N TYR A 261 17.94 -11.59 -18.45
CA TYR A 261 17.47 -10.31 -17.92
C TYR A 261 17.51 -10.29 -16.39
N ILE A 262 17.67 -9.10 -15.82
CA ILE A 262 17.55 -8.85 -14.37
C ILE A 262 16.57 -7.71 -14.15
N LEU A 263 15.47 -7.99 -13.45
CA LEU A 263 14.59 -6.97 -12.89
C LEU A 263 15.11 -6.58 -11.51
N ILE A 264 15.28 -5.30 -11.27
CA ILE A 264 15.83 -4.74 -10.03
C ILE A 264 14.78 -3.86 -9.37
N HIS A 265 14.43 -4.20 -8.15
CA HIS A 265 13.68 -3.34 -7.25
C HIS A 265 14.69 -2.71 -6.27
N PRO A 266 15.04 -1.42 -6.41
CA PRO A 266 16.10 -0.80 -5.63
C PRO A 266 15.90 -0.95 -4.12
N GLY A 267 16.95 -1.35 -3.42
CA GLY A 267 16.95 -1.55 -1.97
C GLY A 267 16.16 -2.77 -1.47
N GLN A 268 15.56 -3.56 -2.37
CA GLN A 268 14.72 -4.71 -2.00
C GLN A 268 15.25 -6.02 -2.57
N GLU A 269 15.09 -6.24 -3.87
CA GLU A 269 15.38 -7.53 -4.49
C GLU A 269 15.78 -7.44 -5.97
N ARG A 270 16.35 -8.54 -6.46
CA ARG A 270 16.64 -8.77 -7.88
C ARG A 270 15.96 -10.06 -8.33
N ILE A 271 15.40 -10.05 -9.53
CA ILE A 271 14.83 -11.24 -10.17
C ILE A 271 15.57 -11.46 -11.48
N SER A 272 16.23 -12.61 -11.61
CA SER A 272 16.97 -13.00 -12.80
C SER A 272 16.12 -13.93 -13.68
N PHE A 273 16.16 -13.69 -14.98
CA PHE A 273 15.47 -14.49 -16.01
C PHE A 273 16.47 -15.00 -17.04
N ASP A 274 16.21 -16.16 -17.61
CA ASP A 274 16.91 -16.63 -18.79
C ASP A 274 16.51 -15.83 -20.08
N ARG A 275 17.08 -16.21 -21.21
CA ARG A 275 16.78 -15.56 -22.51
C ARG A 275 15.35 -15.83 -23.00
N GLU A 276 14.75 -16.92 -22.56
CA GLU A 276 13.38 -17.33 -22.83
C GLU A 276 12.36 -16.67 -21.91
N GLY A 277 12.84 -15.93 -20.89
CA GLY A 277 12.01 -15.19 -19.92
C GLY A 277 11.54 -16.00 -18.72
N LYS A 278 12.14 -17.17 -18.46
CA LYS A 278 11.87 -17.95 -17.24
C LYS A 278 12.65 -17.41 -16.06
N MET A 279 12.02 -17.31 -14.91
CA MET A 279 12.65 -16.84 -13.68
C MET A 279 13.64 -17.88 -13.16
N LEU A 280 14.92 -17.53 -13.06
CA LEU A 280 15.98 -18.39 -12.57
C LEU A 280 16.24 -18.24 -11.08
N ARG A 281 16.22 -17.00 -10.60
CA ARG A 281 16.54 -16.67 -9.21
C ARG A 281 15.84 -15.39 -8.77
N LYS A 282 15.40 -15.37 -7.53
CA LYS A 282 14.92 -14.20 -6.82
C LYS A 282 15.79 -14.03 -5.57
N GLU A 283 16.46 -12.89 -5.41
CA GLU A 283 17.42 -12.69 -4.34
C GLU A 283 17.37 -11.27 -3.77
N ASN A 284 17.79 -11.10 -2.52
CA ASN A 284 18.00 -9.79 -1.91
C ASN A 284 19.30 -9.14 -2.45
N MET A 285 19.58 -7.91 -2.03
CA MET A 285 20.75 -7.15 -2.49
C MET A 285 22.09 -7.78 -2.06
N ASN A 286 22.08 -8.69 -1.07
CA ASN A 286 23.27 -9.45 -0.63
C ASN A 286 23.46 -10.78 -1.38
N GLY A 287 22.64 -11.07 -2.38
CA GLY A 287 22.73 -12.30 -3.17
C GLY A 287 22.14 -13.55 -2.49
N ARG A 288 21.39 -13.36 -1.38
CA ARG A 288 20.69 -14.46 -0.71
C ARG A 288 19.28 -14.58 -1.28
N GLY A 289 18.85 -15.76 -1.69
CA GLY A 289 17.60 -15.89 -2.39
C GLY A 289 17.09 -17.30 -2.60
N ILE A 290 16.20 -17.40 -3.59
CA ILE A 290 15.51 -18.60 -4.00
C ILE A 290 15.91 -18.88 -5.45
N SER A 291 16.35 -20.08 -5.73
CA SER A 291 16.64 -20.59 -7.07
C SER A 291 15.47 -21.45 -7.55
N PHE A 292 15.23 -21.44 -8.88
CA PHE A 292 14.14 -22.14 -9.50
C PHE A 292 14.66 -23.15 -10.52
N SER A 293 14.19 -24.40 -10.44
CA SER A 293 14.47 -25.45 -11.44
C SER A 293 13.19 -25.85 -12.15
N TYR A 294 13.34 -26.25 -13.42
CA TYR A 294 12.23 -26.53 -14.31
C TYR A 294 12.34 -27.92 -14.93
N LEU A 295 11.21 -28.55 -15.16
CA LEU A 295 11.11 -29.78 -15.95
C LEU A 295 11.46 -29.50 -17.44
N GLU A 296 11.72 -30.55 -18.22
CA GLU A 296 12.03 -30.43 -19.65
C GLU A 296 10.93 -29.69 -20.44
N ASP A 297 9.68 -29.81 -20.04
CA ASP A 297 8.54 -29.14 -20.65
C ASP A 297 8.37 -27.66 -20.20
N GLY A 298 9.28 -27.17 -19.34
CA GLY A 298 9.32 -25.78 -18.89
C GLY A 298 8.44 -25.45 -17.68
N LYS A 299 7.81 -26.43 -17.05
CA LYS A 299 7.06 -26.24 -15.80
C LYS A 299 7.99 -26.16 -14.60
N LEU A 300 7.63 -25.36 -13.61
CA LEU A 300 8.41 -25.24 -12.36
C LEU A 300 8.44 -26.57 -11.62
N GLU A 301 9.63 -27.13 -11.41
CA GLU A 301 9.84 -28.36 -10.64
C GLU A 301 10.07 -28.07 -9.17
N LYS A 302 10.93 -27.09 -8.87
CA LYS A 302 11.37 -26.80 -7.48
C LYS A 302 11.69 -25.32 -7.30
N ALA A 303 11.33 -24.80 -6.16
CA ALA A 303 11.83 -23.54 -5.61
C ALA A 303 12.67 -23.86 -4.36
N GLU A 304 13.93 -23.44 -4.34
CA GLU A 304 14.88 -23.77 -3.27
C GLU A 304 15.58 -22.53 -2.76
N ALA A 305 15.44 -22.26 -1.47
CA ALA A 305 16.10 -21.16 -0.79
C ALA A 305 17.52 -21.55 -0.37
N ASP A 306 18.43 -20.58 -0.31
CA ASP A 306 19.84 -20.78 0.11
C ASP A 306 19.98 -21.33 1.53
N ASN A 307 18.93 -21.29 2.34
CA ASN A 307 18.88 -21.89 3.68
C ASN A 307 18.47 -23.37 3.69
N GLY A 308 18.32 -23.99 2.52
CA GLY A 308 17.95 -25.41 2.34
C GLY A 308 16.44 -25.68 2.40
N SER A 309 15.61 -24.67 2.64
CA SER A 309 14.16 -24.83 2.54
C SER A 309 13.74 -24.98 1.08
N SER A 310 12.75 -25.81 0.78
CA SER A 310 12.30 -25.96 -0.61
C SER A 310 10.82 -26.33 -0.74
N LEU A 311 10.27 -26.01 -1.92
CA LEU A 311 8.95 -26.44 -2.40
C LEU A 311 9.13 -27.21 -3.69
N THR A 312 8.47 -28.37 -3.82
CA THR A 312 8.46 -29.22 -5.00
C THR A 312 7.06 -29.23 -5.59
N TYR A 313 6.97 -29.12 -6.92
CA TYR A 313 5.74 -29.01 -7.70
C TYR A 313 5.50 -30.26 -8.52
N ASN A 314 4.33 -30.88 -8.41
CA ASN A 314 3.96 -32.07 -9.14
C ASN A 314 2.71 -31.79 -9.99
N TYR A 315 2.70 -32.33 -11.20
CA TYR A 315 1.66 -32.09 -12.19
C TYR A 315 0.91 -33.36 -12.56
N ASN A 316 -0.38 -33.25 -12.87
CA ASN A 316 -1.20 -34.33 -13.37
C ASN A 316 -0.95 -34.56 -14.88
N LYS A 317 -1.64 -35.56 -15.45
CA LYS A 317 -1.53 -35.88 -16.88
C LYS A 317 -2.05 -34.82 -17.84
N GLU A 318 -2.94 -33.93 -17.33
CA GLU A 318 -3.49 -32.78 -18.04
C GLU A 318 -2.61 -31.53 -17.88
N GLU A 319 -1.37 -31.69 -17.35
CA GLU A 319 -0.36 -30.65 -17.15
C GLU A 319 -0.76 -29.57 -16.10
N GLN A 320 -1.71 -29.87 -15.22
CA GLN A 320 -2.13 -29.01 -14.15
C GLN A 320 -1.37 -29.31 -12.86
N LEU A 321 -1.10 -28.29 -12.04
CA LEU A 321 -0.43 -28.44 -10.74
C LEU A 321 -1.34 -29.21 -9.79
N GLU A 322 -0.99 -30.45 -9.47
CA GLU A 322 -1.79 -31.33 -8.62
C GLU A 322 -1.39 -31.23 -7.15
N LYS A 323 -0.09 -30.99 -6.89
CA LYS A 323 0.46 -31.08 -5.54
C LYS A 323 1.69 -30.19 -5.38
N VAL A 324 1.75 -29.48 -4.25
CA VAL A 324 2.96 -28.79 -3.76
C VAL A 324 3.39 -29.41 -2.45
N THR A 325 4.67 -29.73 -2.33
CA THR A 325 5.24 -30.37 -1.12
C THR A 325 6.44 -29.58 -0.63
N ASP A 326 6.50 -29.26 0.66
CA ASP A 326 7.70 -28.67 1.24
C ASP A 326 8.72 -29.74 1.65
N HIS A 327 9.94 -29.30 2.00
CA HIS A 327 11.04 -30.18 2.40
C HIS A 327 10.78 -30.99 3.69
N THR A 328 9.71 -30.67 4.46
CA THR A 328 9.31 -31.43 5.66
C THR A 328 8.21 -32.46 5.35
N GLY A 329 7.66 -32.43 4.12
CA GLY A 329 6.60 -33.32 3.68
C GLY A 329 5.19 -32.78 3.87
N ARG A 330 5.00 -31.53 4.32
CA ARG A 330 3.68 -30.89 4.30
C ARG A 330 3.24 -30.66 2.86
N THR A 331 1.98 -30.93 2.58
CA THR A 331 1.45 -30.90 1.21
C THR A 331 0.21 -30.03 1.06
N VAL A 332 0.12 -29.37 -0.08
CA VAL A 332 -1.10 -28.76 -0.60
C VAL A 332 -1.55 -29.58 -1.80
N LEU A 333 -2.82 -29.99 -1.82
CA LEU A 333 -3.42 -30.74 -2.92
C LEU A 333 -4.41 -29.88 -3.69
N LEU A 334 -4.36 -29.95 -5.02
CA LEU A 334 -5.21 -29.20 -5.93
C LEU A 334 -6.02 -30.17 -6.80
N GLN A 335 -7.33 -29.94 -6.86
CA GLN A 335 -8.27 -30.81 -7.59
C GLN A 335 -9.00 -29.99 -8.65
N TYR A 336 -9.17 -30.57 -9.84
CA TYR A 336 -9.71 -29.91 -11.01
C TYR A 336 -10.96 -30.60 -11.56
N GLN A 337 -11.77 -29.81 -12.24
CA GLN A 337 -12.81 -30.30 -13.14
C GLN A 337 -12.56 -29.68 -14.52
N GLY A 338 -12.04 -30.52 -15.45
CA GLY A 338 -11.58 -30.01 -16.73
C GLY A 338 -10.45 -28.99 -16.55
N LYS A 339 -10.68 -27.74 -16.93
CA LYS A 339 -9.69 -26.65 -16.83
C LYS A 339 -9.83 -25.77 -15.58
N GLU A 340 -10.76 -26.09 -14.72
CA GLU A 340 -11.12 -25.27 -13.57
C GLU A 340 -10.60 -25.87 -12.28
N LEU A 341 -9.90 -25.06 -11.45
CA LEU A 341 -9.50 -25.44 -10.11
C LEU A 341 -10.74 -25.51 -9.21
N LYS A 342 -11.12 -26.71 -8.79
CA LYS A 342 -12.35 -26.92 -8.00
C LYS A 342 -12.12 -26.86 -6.51
N LYS A 343 -10.99 -27.41 -6.04
CA LYS A 343 -10.73 -27.54 -4.61
C LYS A 343 -9.25 -27.46 -4.31
N VAL A 344 -8.91 -26.85 -3.20
CA VAL A 344 -7.57 -26.87 -2.62
C VAL A 344 -7.65 -27.37 -1.20
N ILE A 345 -6.79 -28.32 -0.85
CA ILE A 345 -6.65 -28.87 0.49
C ILE A 345 -5.27 -28.49 1.00
N THR A 346 -5.24 -27.66 2.04
CA THR A 346 -3.99 -27.16 2.61
C THR A 346 -3.31 -28.21 3.48
N ALA A 347 -2.08 -27.95 3.92
CA ALA A 347 -1.31 -28.86 4.78
C ALA A 347 -1.98 -29.16 6.14
N SER A 348 -2.85 -28.29 6.61
CA SER A 348 -3.66 -28.51 7.84
C SER A 348 -4.95 -29.27 7.60
N GLY A 349 -5.24 -29.67 6.35
CA GLY A 349 -6.50 -30.32 5.97
C GLY A 349 -7.65 -29.33 5.75
N ALA A 350 -7.40 -28.03 5.79
CA ALA A 350 -8.42 -27.02 5.47
C ALA A 350 -8.74 -27.06 3.97
N GLU A 351 -10.04 -27.02 3.64
CA GLU A 351 -10.54 -27.15 2.26
C GLU A 351 -11.14 -25.84 1.77
N TYR A 352 -10.72 -25.40 0.59
CA TYR A 352 -11.27 -24.25 -0.14
C TYR A 352 -11.85 -24.77 -1.46
N ALA A 353 -13.08 -24.35 -1.81
CA ALA A 353 -13.71 -24.79 -3.04
C ALA A 353 -14.22 -23.61 -3.87
N TYR A 354 -14.28 -23.82 -5.18
CA TYR A 354 -14.66 -22.81 -6.16
C TYR A 354 -15.74 -23.35 -7.10
N ARG A 355 -16.72 -22.49 -7.40
CA ARG A 355 -17.71 -22.76 -8.43
C ARG A 355 -17.59 -21.70 -9.52
N TYR A 356 -17.85 -22.13 -10.76
CA TYR A 356 -17.69 -21.28 -11.94
C TYR A 356 -19.00 -21.16 -12.68
N GLY A 357 -19.20 -19.98 -13.28
CA GLY A 357 -20.27 -19.74 -14.22
C GLY A 357 -19.95 -20.25 -15.62
N GLU A 358 -20.89 -20.19 -16.52
CA GLU A 358 -20.74 -20.60 -17.94
C GLU A 358 -19.61 -19.84 -18.65
N ASN A 359 -19.26 -18.64 -18.18
CA ASN A 359 -18.16 -17.81 -18.70
C ASN A 359 -16.78 -18.21 -18.16
N GLY A 360 -16.68 -19.29 -17.34
CA GLY A 360 -15.43 -19.76 -16.73
C GLY A 360 -14.88 -18.85 -15.65
N ARG A 361 -15.69 -17.95 -15.06
CA ARG A 361 -15.32 -17.10 -13.94
C ARG A 361 -15.88 -17.64 -12.61
N ILE A 362 -15.13 -17.43 -11.50
CA ILE A 362 -15.58 -17.86 -10.18
C ILE A 362 -16.86 -17.11 -9.80
N THR A 363 -17.94 -17.87 -9.62
CA THR A 363 -19.21 -17.35 -9.09
C THR A 363 -19.36 -17.55 -7.59
N GLU A 364 -18.69 -18.54 -6.99
CA GLU A 364 -18.72 -18.77 -5.55
C GLU A 364 -17.35 -19.21 -5.04
N VAL A 365 -16.98 -18.69 -3.87
CA VAL A 365 -15.80 -19.11 -3.10
C VAL A 365 -16.28 -19.69 -1.78
N GLU A 366 -15.97 -20.97 -1.53
CA GLU A 366 -16.22 -21.64 -0.27
C GLU A 366 -14.93 -21.70 0.56
N ASN A 367 -14.99 -21.19 1.79
CA ASN A 367 -13.83 -21.13 2.68
C ASN A 367 -13.67 -22.43 3.50
N ALA A 368 -12.58 -22.52 4.27
CA ALA A 368 -12.24 -23.72 5.06
C ALA A 368 -13.28 -24.13 6.13
N ARG A 369 -14.26 -23.28 6.44
CA ARG A 369 -15.39 -23.62 7.33
C ARG A 369 -16.58 -24.19 6.57
N GLN A 370 -16.43 -24.46 5.27
CA GLN A 370 -17.49 -24.90 4.35
C GLN A 370 -18.65 -23.86 4.24
N VAL A 371 -18.30 -22.58 4.33
CA VAL A 371 -19.22 -21.47 4.14
C VAL A 371 -18.87 -20.79 2.82
N THR A 372 -19.85 -20.55 1.97
CA THR A 372 -19.68 -19.72 0.78
C THR A 372 -19.41 -18.28 1.23
N SER A 373 -18.15 -17.83 1.13
CA SER A 373 -17.71 -16.52 1.61
C SER A 373 -18.20 -15.37 0.73
N VAL A 374 -18.32 -15.61 -0.57
CA VAL A 374 -18.83 -14.64 -1.55
C VAL A 374 -19.47 -15.34 -2.74
N LYS A 375 -20.57 -14.77 -3.27
CA LYS A 375 -21.15 -15.11 -4.56
C LYS A 375 -21.07 -13.91 -5.48
N ASN A 376 -20.58 -14.13 -6.70
CA ASN A 376 -20.29 -13.11 -7.69
C ASN A 376 -21.20 -13.21 -8.90
N LEU A 377 -21.71 -12.08 -9.36
CA LEU A 377 -22.37 -11.94 -10.65
C LEU A 377 -21.59 -10.98 -11.54
N TYR A 378 -21.40 -11.37 -12.80
CA TYR A 378 -20.62 -10.63 -13.79
C TYR A 378 -21.50 -10.07 -14.92
N ASP A 379 -21.06 -8.93 -15.46
CA ASP A 379 -21.59 -8.42 -16.73
C ASP A 379 -20.90 -9.12 -17.95
N ARG A 380 -21.31 -8.72 -19.17
CA ARG A 380 -20.74 -9.27 -20.43
C ARG A 380 -19.27 -8.92 -20.65
N ARG A 381 -18.70 -7.97 -19.90
CA ARG A 381 -17.28 -7.57 -19.92
C ARG A 381 -16.48 -8.20 -18.78
N PHE A 382 -17.06 -9.20 -18.10
CA PHE A 382 -16.46 -9.89 -16.95
C PHE A 382 -16.15 -8.97 -15.76
N ARG A 383 -16.95 -7.89 -15.57
CA ARG A 383 -16.88 -7.02 -14.41
C ARG A 383 -17.89 -7.49 -13.38
N ILE A 384 -17.51 -7.44 -12.10
CA ILE A 384 -18.44 -7.69 -11.00
C ILE A 384 -19.52 -6.62 -11.00
N ILE A 385 -20.80 -7.03 -11.00
CA ILE A 385 -21.95 -6.14 -10.86
C ILE A 385 -22.72 -6.38 -9.56
N HIS A 386 -22.49 -7.54 -8.91
CA HIS A 386 -23.16 -7.89 -7.67
C HIS A 386 -22.33 -8.93 -6.90
N GLN A 387 -22.27 -8.75 -5.58
CA GLN A 387 -21.72 -9.71 -4.62
C GLN A 387 -22.76 -9.97 -3.52
N GLU A 388 -22.88 -11.24 -3.10
CA GLU A 388 -23.70 -11.69 -1.97
C GLU A 388 -22.80 -12.39 -0.95
N PHE A 389 -23.01 -12.10 0.33
CA PHE A 389 -22.22 -12.59 1.46
C PHE A 389 -23.00 -13.60 2.30
N PRO A 390 -22.34 -14.38 3.19
CA PRO A 390 -22.96 -15.47 3.95
C PRO A 390 -24.13 -15.06 4.86
N ASP A 391 -24.21 -13.79 5.25
CA ASP A 391 -25.30 -13.22 6.06
C ASP A 391 -26.45 -12.66 5.22
N GLY A 392 -26.40 -12.85 3.89
CA GLY A 392 -27.38 -12.29 2.95
C GLY A 392 -27.17 -10.81 2.63
N GLY A 393 -26.13 -10.17 3.15
CA GLY A 393 -25.74 -8.81 2.75
C GLY A 393 -25.26 -8.78 1.30
N THR A 394 -25.47 -7.67 0.60
CA THR A 394 -25.12 -7.54 -0.81
C THR A 394 -24.40 -6.24 -1.11
N MET A 395 -23.49 -6.28 -2.08
CA MET A 395 -22.88 -5.09 -2.70
C MET A 395 -23.22 -5.08 -4.19
N THR A 396 -23.41 -3.89 -4.75
CA THR A 396 -23.67 -3.76 -6.19
C THR A 396 -22.76 -2.69 -6.81
N PHE A 397 -22.39 -2.95 -8.07
CA PHE A 397 -21.46 -2.11 -8.83
C PHE A 397 -22.12 -1.68 -10.15
N ALA A 398 -22.34 -0.40 -10.35
CA ALA A 398 -22.92 0.14 -11.57
C ALA A 398 -21.87 0.97 -12.33
N TYR A 399 -21.56 0.56 -13.55
CA TYR A 399 -20.52 1.16 -14.39
C TYR A 399 -21.14 2.12 -15.42
N ASP A 400 -20.70 3.38 -15.40
CA ASP A 400 -20.98 4.38 -16.43
C ASP A 400 -19.68 4.64 -17.21
N ASP A 401 -19.45 3.83 -18.24
CA ASP A 401 -18.24 3.89 -19.06
C ASP A 401 -18.11 5.24 -19.79
N LYS A 402 -19.22 5.90 -20.12
CA LYS A 402 -19.20 7.19 -20.82
C LYS A 402 -18.64 8.30 -19.94
N ASN A 403 -18.98 8.30 -18.66
CA ASN A 403 -18.54 9.31 -17.70
C ASN A 403 -17.42 8.79 -16.80
N ARG A 404 -16.89 7.59 -17.08
CA ARG A 404 -15.83 6.93 -16.29
C ARG A 404 -16.14 6.89 -14.80
N ARG A 405 -17.36 6.48 -14.46
CA ARG A 405 -17.85 6.41 -13.10
C ARG A 405 -18.26 5.01 -12.72
N VAL A 406 -17.97 4.65 -11.48
CA VAL A 406 -18.46 3.41 -10.88
C VAL A 406 -19.22 3.80 -9.61
N THR A 407 -20.48 3.43 -9.54
CA THR A 407 -21.28 3.58 -8.32
C THR A 407 -21.26 2.26 -7.56
N LEU A 408 -20.61 2.26 -6.42
CA LEU A 408 -20.67 1.20 -5.43
C LEU A 408 -21.87 1.46 -4.53
N THR A 409 -22.79 0.49 -4.41
CA THR A 409 -23.77 0.48 -3.33
C THR A 409 -23.33 -0.53 -2.31
N GLU A 410 -23.00 -0.06 -1.13
CA GLU A 410 -22.51 -0.87 -0.04
C GLU A 410 -23.63 -1.65 0.65
N ARG A 411 -23.28 -2.54 1.55
CA ARG A 411 -24.18 -3.46 2.25
C ARG A 411 -25.24 -2.77 3.10
N ASN A 412 -24.94 -1.58 3.64
CA ASN A 412 -25.90 -0.73 4.38
C ASN A 412 -26.84 0.06 3.44
N GLY A 413 -26.57 0.01 2.11
CA GLY A 413 -27.30 0.75 1.08
C GLY A 413 -26.70 2.10 0.75
N SER A 414 -25.61 2.53 1.41
CA SER A 414 -24.92 3.78 1.08
C SER A 414 -24.26 3.70 -0.30
N LYS A 415 -24.15 4.86 -0.97
CA LYS A 415 -23.59 4.95 -2.31
C LYS A 415 -22.32 5.76 -2.33
N ILE A 416 -21.27 5.16 -2.88
CA ILE A 416 -20.00 5.83 -3.14
C ILE A 416 -19.77 5.83 -4.66
N ILE A 417 -19.43 6.99 -5.22
CA ILE A 417 -19.14 7.12 -6.64
C ILE A 417 -17.64 7.33 -6.81
N HIS A 418 -16.99 6.43 -7.53
CA HIS A 418 -15.60 6.56 -7.94
C HIS A 418 -15.53 7.05 -9.38
N VAL A 419 -14.77 8.10 -9.61
CA VAL A 419 -14.50 8.64 -10.94
C VAL A 419 -13.05 8.31 -11.28
N HIS A 420 -12.82 7.66 -12.39
CA HIS A 420 -11.47 7.31 -12.84
C HIS A 420 -11.10 8.04 -14.12
N ASP A 421 -9.81 8.21 -14.36
CA ASP A 421 -9.29 8.72 -15.63
C ASP A 421 -9.25 7.61 -16.71
N ASP A 422 -8.65 7.90 -17.85
CA ASP A 422 -8.49 6.95 -18.95
C ASP A 422 -7.44 5.85 -18.69
N ARG A 423 -6.66 5.97 -17.62
CA ARG A 423 -5.75 4.95 -17.11
C ARG A 423 -6.35 4.14 -15.96
N TYR A 424 -7.66 4.23 -15.72
CA TYR A 424 -8.39 3.60 -14.62
C TYR A 424 -7.94 4.03 -13.21
N ARG A 425 -7.19 5.15 -13.07
CA ARG A 425 -6.79 5.68 -11.77
C ARG A 425 -7.95 6.46 -11.16
N ASN A 426 -8.22 6.26 -9.87
CA ASN A 426 -9.27 6.99 -9.18
C ASN A 426 -8.86 8.46 -8.99
N ILE A 427 -9.59 9.38 -9.61
CA ILE A 427 -9.31 10.82 -9.54
C ILE A 427 -10.29 11.58 -8.65
N GLU A 428 -11.47 11.05 -8.40
CA GLU A 428 -12.44 11.62 -7.46
C GLU A 428 -13.27 10.49 -6.83
N THR A 429 -13.46 10.56 -5.52
CA THR A 429 -14.43 9.75 -4.78
C THR A 429 -15.49 10.68 -4.21
N ILE A 430 -16.75 10.40 -4.50
CA ILE A 430 -17.92 11.17 -4.04
C ILE A 430 -18.69 10.28 -3.08
N TYR A 431 -18.82 10.72 -1.85
CA TYR A 431 -19.53 10.02 -0.78
C TYR A 431 -21.02 10.37 -0.78
N GLU A 432 -21.83 9.59 -0.08
CA GLU A 432 -23.30 9.78 -0.02
C GLU A 432 -23.70 11.15 0.51
N ASP A 433 -22.95 11.73 1.45
CA ASP A 433 -23.16 13.07 2.00
C ASP A 433 -22.74 14.21 1.05
N GLY A 434 -22.30 13.87 -0.17
CA GLY A 434 -21.84 14.80 -1.20
C GLY A 434 -20.42 15.32 -1.03
N THR A 435 -19.72 14.94 0.04
CA THR A 435 -18.30 15.30 0.21
C THR A 435 -17.43 14.51 -0.76
N LYS A 436 -16.23 15.02 -1.02
CA LYS A 436 -15.37 14.48 -2.08
C LYS A 436 -13.92 14.39 -1.65
N GLU A 437 -13.26 13.32 -2.10
CA GLU A 437 -11.80 13.24 -2.15
C GLU A 437 -11.34 13.36 -3.60
N LYS A 438 -10.19 14.00 -3.84
CA LYS A 438 -9.61 14.13 -5.17
C LYS A 438 -8.14 13.72 -5.18
N TYR A 439 -7.72 13.17 -6.31
CA TYR A 439 -6.36 12.66 -6.50
C TYR A 439 -5.83 13.13 -7.85
N LEU A 440 -4.54 13.49 -7.88
CA LEU A 440 -3.81 13.77 -9.11
C LEU A 440 -2.60 12.85 -9.18
N TYR A 441 -2.30 12.39 -10.37
CA TYR A 441 -1.20 11.47 -10.62
C TYR A 441 -0.31 12.00 -11.74
N ASN A 442 0.99 11.66 -11.66
CA ASN A 442 1.90 11.85 -12.78
C ASN A 442 1.77 10.70 -13.81
N ASP A 443 2.55 10.77 -14.89
CA ASP A 443 2.58 9.77 -15.96
C ASP A 443 3.11 8.40 -15.52
N LYS A 444 3.85 8.32 -14.40
CA LYS A 444 4.33 7.07 -13.77
C LYS A 444 3.36 6.51 -12.72
N ASN A 445 2.10 6.96 -12.73
CA ASN A 445 1.03 6.57 -11.81
C ASN A 445 1.23 6.97 -10.35
N GLN A 446 2.19 7.84 -10.04
CA GLN A 446 2.44 8.28 -8.68
C GLN A 446 1.48 9.41 -8.31
N CYS A 447 0.87 9.34 -7.13
CA CYS A 447 -0.02 10.38 -6.62
C CYS A 447 0.78 11.63 -6.25
N ILE A 448 0.56 12.74 -6.94
CA ILE A 448 1.24 14.02 -6.69
C ILE A 448 0.41 14.99 -5.85
N SER A 449 -0.90 14.75 -5.71
CA SER A 449 -1.78 15.56 -4.87
C SER A 449 -2.96 14.73 -4.38
N LYS A 450 -3.29 14.89 -3.11
CA LYS A 450 -4.51 14.34 -2.49
C LYS A 450 -5.25 15.49 -1.81
N THR A 451 -6.54 15.67 -2.17
CA THR A 451 -7.44 16.59 -1.47
C THR A 451 -8.48 15.78 -0.71
N ASP A 452 -8.59 16.01 0.58
CA ASP A 452 -9.51 15.31 1.46
C ASP A 452 -10.95 15.85 1.40
N ARG A 453 -11.85 15.22 2.15
CA ARG A 453 -13.27 15.56 2.20
C ARG A 453 -13.59 16.95 2.74
N LEU A 454 -12.65 17.61 3.44
CA LEU A 454 -12.75 19.01 3.88
C LEU A 454 -12.12 20.00 2.90
N GLY A 455 -11.60 19.53 1.75
CA GLY A 455 -10.96 20.35 0.72
C GLY A 455 -9.49 20.68 1.01
N ARG A 456 -8.87 20.05 2.00
CA ARG A 456 -7.48 20.28 2.38
C ARG A 456 -6.57 19.43 1.52
N THR A 457 -5.51 20.02 1.02
CA THR A 457 -4.64 19.38 0.02
C THR A 457 -3.25 19.07 0.56
N THR A 458 -2.82 17.83 0.41
CA THR A 458 -1.43 17.37 0.58
C THR A 458 -0.81 17.17 -0.80
N ARG A 459 0.40 17.69 -1.00
CA ARG A 459 1.17 17.55 -2.25
C ARG A 459 2.40 16.69 -2.04
N MET A 460 2.74 15.93 -3.08
CA MET A 460 3.90 15.03 -3.12
C MET A 460 4.73 15.33 -4.36
N ALA A 461 6.05 15.28 -4.21
CA ALA A 461 6.99 15.41 -5.31
C ALA A 461 7.93 14.21 -5.34
N TYR A 462 8.34 13.82 -6.54
CA TYR A 462 9.16 12.64 -6.79
C TYR A 462 10.37 13.02 -7.66
N ASP A 463 11.44 12.27 -7.54
CA ASP A 463 12.56 12.38 -8.45
C ASP A 463 12.33 11.57 -9.75
N ASN A 464 13.27 11.64 -10.68
CA ASN A 464 13.20 10.93 -11.97
C ASN A 464 13.27 9.39 -11.83
N ARG A 465 13.70 8.87 -10.67
CA ARG A 465 13.74 7.44 -10.34
C ARG A 465 12.46 6.98 -9.67
N GLY A 466 11.57 7.92 -9.27
CA GLY A 466 10.31 7.64 -8.62
C GLY A 466 10.35 7.70 -7.10
N ASN A 467 11.46 8.13 -6.47
CA ASN A 467 11.52 8.30 -5.03
C ASN A 467 10.74 9.54 -4.59
N LEU A 468 9.96 9.42 -3.51
CA LEU A 468 9.26 10.53 -2.91
C LEU A 468 10.27 11.52 -2.29
N THR A 469 10.43 12.71 -2.89
CA THR A 469 11.41 13.71 -2.42
C THR A 469 10.82 14.76 -1.49
N GLN A 470 9.51 14.99 -1.56
CA GLN A 470 8.85 15.98 -0.70
C GLN A 470 7.38 15.64 -0.46
N THR A 471 6.91 15.95 0.74
CA THR A 471 5.48 16.11 1.05
C THR A 471 5.22 17.49 1.64
N VAL A 472 4.08 18.10 1.27
CA VAL A 472 3.61 19.37 1.82
C VAL A 472 2.16 19.22 2.23
N ASP A 473 1.86 19.33 3.51
CA ASP A 473 0.50 19.23 4.04
C ASP A 473 -0.30 20.55 3.92
N ALA A 474 -1.55 20.53 4.33
CA ALA A 474 -2.46 21.68 4.27
C ALA A 474 -1.95 22.88 5.11
N MET A 475 -1.24 22.64 6.21
CA MET A 475 -0.61 23.68 7.02
C MET A 475 0.78 24.09 6.54
N LYS A 476 1.17 23.65 5.33
CA LYS A 476 2.45 23.95 4.68
C LYS A 476 3.67 23.37 5.44
N ARG A 477 3.46 22.35 6.29
CA ARG A 477 4.55 21.58 6.87
C ARG A 477 5.21 20.79 5.75
N ARG A 478 6.50 20.99 5.58
CA ARG A 478 7.27 20.38 4.49
C ARG A 478 8.19 19.30 5.04
N VAL A 479 8.06 18.08 4.51
CA VAL A 479 9.00 16.99 4.76
C VAL A 479 9.75 16.72 3.47
N ASN A 480 11.09 16.75 3.52
CA ASN A 480 11.92 16.43 2.37
C ASN A 480 12.72 15.15 2.66
N TYR A 481 12.95 14.39 1.61
CA TYR A 481 13.65 13.12 1.62
C TYR A 481 14.77 13.18 0.59
N THR A 482 15.94 12.64 0.91
CA THR A 482 17.06 12.52 -0.03
C THR A 482 17.47 11.07 -0.17
N TYR A 483 17.96 10.69 -1.34
CA TYR A 483 18.30 9.32 -1.67
C TYR A 483 19.64 9.24 -2.35
N ASP A 484 20.29 8.08 -2.27
CA ASP A 484 21.47 7.77 -3.08
C ASP A 484 21.10 7.26 -4.49
N ALA A 485 22.11 6.88 -5.25
CA ALA A 485 21.95 6.35 -6.60
C ALA A 485 21.21 5.02 -6.65
N ASP A 486 21.17 4.25 -5.57
CA ASP A 486 20.50 2.95 -5.46
C ASP A 486 19.14 3.07 -4.73
N CYS A 487 18.60 4.31 -4.61
CA CYS A 487 17.33 4.66 -3.98
C CYS A 487 17.27 4.37 -2.47
N HIS A 488 18.38 4.26 -1.76
CA HIS A 488 18.39 4.20 -0.31
C HIS A 488 18.13 5.58 0.29
N LEU A 489 17.26 5.67 1.28
CA LEU A 489 16.94 6.92 1.97
C LEU A 489 18.13 7.43 2.76
N LEU A 490 18.73 8.54 2.33
CA LEU A 490 19.89 9.15 3.00
C LEU A 490 19.50 10.08 4.14
N SER A 491 18.49 10.95 3.94
CA SER A 491 18.08 11.86 5.01
C SER A 491 16.60 12.22 4.96
N VAL A 492 16.07 12.62 6.11
CA VAL A 492 14.74 13.23 6.26
C VAL A 492 14.88 14.58 6.94
N SER A 493 14.33 15.63 6.32
CA SER A 493 14.25 16.95 6.93
C SER A 493 12.81 17.46 7.04
N ILE A 494 12.48 18.15 8.14
CA ILE A 494 11.19 18.75 8.39
C ILE A 494 11.38 20.27 8.48
N ASN A 495 10.66 21.02 7.65
CA ASN A 495 10.76 22.48 7.58
C ASN A 495 12.20 22.98 7.43
N GLY A 496 13.06 22.23 6.70
CA GLY A 496 14.46 22.54 6.45
C GLY A 496 15.45 22.12 7.55
N LYS A 497 14.99 21.51 8.65
CA LYS A 497 15.84 20.93 9.69
C LYS A 497 15.99 19.43 9.44
N GLU A 498 17.22 18.95 9.26
CA GLU A 498 17.51 17.51 9.12
C GLU A 498 17.18 16.80 10.44
N ARG A 499 16.37 15.75 10.38
CA ARG A 499 15.91 14.98 11.55
C ARG A 499 16.58 13.62 11.65
N LEU A 500 16.89 13.04 10.50
CA LEU A 500 17.44 11.70 10.35
C LEU A 500 18.46 11.71 9.23
N LYS A 501 19.57 11.02 9.44
CA LYS A 501 20.57 10.71 8.41
C LYS A 501 20.95 9.25 8.51
N ASN A 502 20.90 8.55 7.39
CA ASN A 502 21.24 7.13 7.27
C ASN A 502 22.59 6.95 6.58
N HIS A 503 23.29 5.89 6.96
CA HIS A 503 24.58 5.49 6.41
C HIS A 503 24.49 4.05 5.92
N TYR A 504 25.04 3.79 4.74
CA TYR A 504 25.02 2.46 4.13
C TYR A 504 26.43 2.00 3.76
N ASP A 505 26.64 0.70 3.69
CA ASP A 505 27.84 0.12 3.11
C ASP A 505 27.75 0.05 1.56
N ALA A 506 28.83 -0.43 0.91
CA ALA A 506 28.85 -0.55 -0.54
C ALA A 506 27.87 -1.58 -1.13
N LYS A 507 27.25 -2.43 -0.29
CA LYS A 507 26.20 -3.38 -0.69
C LYS A 507 24.79 -2.86 -0.43
N GLY A 508 24.65 -1.64 0.12
CA GLY A 508 23.38 -1.05 0.48
C GLY A 508 22.83 -1.47 1.85
N ASN A 509 23.61 -2.15 2.69
CA ASN A 509 23.17 -2.47 4.04
C ASN A 509 23.30 -1.26 4.94
N LEU A 510 22.28 -0.99 5.77
CA LEU A 510 22.32 0.08 6.75
C LEU A 510 23.44 -0.14 7.78
N THR A 511 24.38 0.79 7.89
CA THR A 511 25.48 0.76 8.87
C THR A 511 25.26 1.73 10.03
N GLY A 512 24.21 2.54 9.96
CA GLY A 512 23.79 3.37 11.09
C GLY A 512 22.85 4.46 10.72
N THR A 513 22.24 5.02 11.74
CA THR A 513 21.38 6.21 11.67
C THR A 513 21.89 7.25 12.65
N GLU A 514 21.73 8.52 12.31
CA GLU A 514 22.14 9.66 13.12
C GLU A 514 21.01 10.66 13.17
N ASN A 515 20.73 11.20 14.36
CA ASN A 515 19.78 12.28 14.52
C ASN A 515 20.47 13.66 14.39
N LEU A 516 19.68 14.73 14.40
CA LEU A 516 20.16 16.10 14.23
C LEU A 516 21.18 16.56 15.30
N TYR A 517 21.31 15.86 16.44
CA TYR A 517 22.30 16.17 17.49
C TYR A 517 23.57 15.33 17.36
N GLY A 518 23.71 14.55 16.29
CA GLY A 518 24.85 13.67 16.06
C GLY A 518 24.80 12.37 16.86
N ASN A 519 23.70 12.10 17.58
CA ASN A 519 23.53 10.84 18.28
C ASN A 519 23.33 9.71 17.28
N ARG A 520 24.27 8.79 17.23
CA ARG A 520 24.34 7.73 16.25
C ARG A 520 24.03 6.37 16.85
N VAL A 521 23.19 5.61 16.14
CA VAL A 521 23.07 4.16 16.31
C VAL A 521 23.86 3.54 15.15
N ALA A 522 24.92 2.79 15.47
CA ALA A 522 25.74 2.11 14.48
C ALA A 522 25.36 0.64 14.38
N VAL A 523 25.30 0.10 13.18
CA VAL A 523 24.99 -1.28 12.87
C VAL A 523 26.21 -1.94 12.23
N LYS A 524 26.68 -3.02 12.80
CA LYS A 524 27.67 -3.90 12.21
C LYS A 524 26.94 -5.10 11.61
N ASN A 525 27.06 -5.28 10.30
CA ASN A 525 26.48 -6.39 9.59
C ASN A 525 27.46 -7.55 9.44
N ASP A 526 26.94 -8.78 9.31
CA ASP A 526 27.72 -9.95 8.89
C ASP A 526 27.90 -9.96 7.35
N GLU A 527 28.55 -10.99 6.81
CA GLU A 527 28.80 -11.12 5.37
C GLU A 527 27.53 -11.27 4.54
N ALA A 528 26.43 -11.74 5.14
CA ALA A 528 25.11 -11.86 4.53
C ALA A 528 24.30 -10.54 4.61
N GLY A 529 24.85 -9.47 5.19
CA GLY A 529 24.18 -8.18 5.37
C GLY A 529 23.23 -8.13 6.56
N ARG A 530 23.26 -9.12 7.46
CA ARG A 530 22.39 -9.17 8.64
C ARG A 530 23.05 -8.44 9.83
N PRO A 531 22.29 -7.69 10.65
CA PRO A 531 22.83 -7.04 11.84
C PRO A 531 23.47 -8.03 12.82
N GLN A 532 24.76 -7.95 13.03
CA GLN A 532 25.52 -8.76 14.00
C GLN A 532 25.70 -8.02 15.34
N ALA A 533 25.80 -6.70 15.29
CA ALA A 533 25.83 -5.86 16.47
C ALA A 533 25.18 -4.51 16.18
N VAL A 534 24.47 -3.96 17.17
CA VAL A 534 23.90 -2.62 17.15
C VAL A 534 24.47 -1.85 18.32
N THR A 535 25.20 -0.77 18.05
CA THR A 535 25.81 0.10 19.07
C THR A 535 25.01 1.39 19.16
N TYR A 536 24.56 1.72 20.36
CA TYR A 536 23.79 2.93 20.67
C TYR A 536 24.69 4.12 20.99
N ALA A 537 24.13 5.32 21.06
CA ALA A 537 24.85 6.57 21.28
C ALA A 537 25.65 6.59 22.59
N ASP A 538 25.18 5.91 23.63
CA ASP A 538 25.87 5.77 24.93
C ASP A 538 26.97 4.69 24.94
N GLY A 539 27.24 4.10 23.78
CA GLY A 539 28.24 3.02 23.61
C GLY A 539 27.77 1.65 24.14
N SER A 540 26.53 1.52 24.59
CA SER A 540 25.93 0.21 24.83
C SER A 540 25.70 -0.53 23.52
N PHE A 541 25.68 -1.85 23.53
CA PHE A 541 25.52 -2.62 22.32
C PHE A 541 24.69 -3.89 22.55
N LEU A 542 23.98 -4.25 21.49
CA LEU A 542 23.25 -5.50 21.32
C LEU A 542 24.06 -6.41 20.39
N GLU A 543 24.22 -7.70 20.74
CA GLU A 543 24.86 -8.69 19.86
C GLU A 543 23.85 -9.75 19.41
N ILE A 544 23.88 -10.08 18.12
CA ILE A 544 22.99 -11.06 17.49
C ILE A 544 23.85 -12.15 16.84
N SER A 545 23.50 -13.42 17.08
CA SER A 545 24.13 -14.56 16.39
C SER A 545 23.07 -15.35 15.64
N TYR A 546 23.45 -15.85 14.47
CA TYR A 546 22.59 -16.59 13.57
C TYR A 546 23.10 -18.02 13.36
N ASP A 547 22.18 -18.94 13.06
CA ASP A 547 22.53 -20.27 12.55
C ASP A 547 22.80 -20.21 11.02
N GLU A 548 23.14 -21.37 10.42
CA GLU A 548 23.41 -21.52 9.00
C GLU A 548 22.16 -21.21 8.14
N ARG A 549 20.96 -21.35 8.69
CA ARG A 549 19.68 -21.05 8.02
C ARG A 549 19.28 -19.58 8.11
N GLY A 550 20.02 -18.76 8.87
CA GLY A 550 19.75 -17.36 9.09
C GLY A 550 18.80 -17.07 10.25
N ASN A 551 18.47 -18.04 11.09
CA ASN A 551 17.66 -17.83 12.28
C ASN A 551 18.51 -17.25 13.43
N ILE A 552 17.94 -16.32 14.22
CA ILE A 552 18.61 -15.75 15.39
C ILE A 552 18.67 -16.82 16.49
N VAL A 553 19.85 -17.38 16.76
CA VAL A 553 20.03 -18.40 17.82
C VAL A 553 20.43 -17.80 19.15
N LYS A 554 20.96 -16.57 19.16
CA LYS A 554 21.39 -15.89 20.38
C LYS A 554 21.25 -14.40 20.27
N LEU A 555 20.66 -13.80 21.28
CA LEU A 555 20.58 -12.37 21.48
C LEU A 555 21.23 -12.03 22.83
N LYS A 556 22.23 -11.15 22.83
CA LYS A 556 22.78 -10.56 24.03
C LYS A 556 22.41 -9.11 24.08
N ASP A 557 21.58 -8.74 25.02
CA ASP A 557 21.09 -7.39 25.16
C ASP A 557 22.14 -6.42 25.74
N VAL A 558 21.80 -5.15 25.78
CA VAL A 558 22.68 -4.08 26.28
C VAL A 558 23.06 -4.24 27.77
N SER A 559 22.33 -5.03 28.56
CA SER A 559 22.66 -5.37 29.96
C SER A 559 23.63 -6.54 30.07
N GLY A 560 23.92 -7.20 28.95
CA GLY A 560 24.70 -8.44 28.89
C GLY A 560 23.88 -9.70 29.11
N SER A 561 22.52 -9.56 29.27
CA SER A 561 21.61 -10.70 29.39
C SER A 561 21.52 -11.45 28.08
N VAL A 562 21.55 -12.77 28.15
CA VAL A 562 21.55 -13.64 26.96
C VAL A 562 20.25 -14.41 26.87
N THR A 563 19.59 -14.31 25.71
CA THR A 563 18.46 -15.17 25.34
C THR A 563 18.89 -16.03 24.16
N THR A 564 18.59 -17.35 24.23
CA THR A 564 18.83 -18.25 23.10
C THR A 564 17.54 -18.84 22.58
N TYR A 565 17.58 -19.23 21.30
CA TYR A 565 16.41 -19.71 20.56
C TYR A 565 16.73 -21.01 19.86
N GLY A 566 15.81 -21.97 19.95
CA GLY A 566 15.83 -23.24 19.20
C GLY A 566 14.74 -23.22 18.12
N TYR A 567 15.01 -23.87 16.99
CA TYR A 567 14.12 -23.86 15.82
C TYR A 567 13.84 -25.26 15.30
N ASP A 568 12.68 -25.43 14.66
CA ASP A 568 12.38 -26.62 13.88
C ASP A 568 12.83 -26.48 12.41
N ALA A 569 12.56 -27.52 11.62
CA ALA A 569 12.92 -27.55 10.21
C ALA A 569 12.18 -26.50 9.35
N LEU A 570 11.09 -25.90 9.84
CA LEU A 570 10.33 -24.83 9.19
C LEU A 570 10.76 -23.44 9.65
N ASN A 571 11.88 -23.33 10.38
CA ASN A 571 12.40 -22.10 10.97
C ASN A 571 11.43 -21.45 11.98
N ARG A 572 10.60 -22.26 12.68
CA ARG A 572 9.73 -21.78 13.75
C ARG A 572 10.43 -21.96 15.08
N VAL A 573 10.32 -20.96 15.97
CA VAL A 573 10.89 -21.04 17.33
C VAL A 573 10.20 -22.13 18.12
N THR A 574 10.92 -23.18 18.52
CA THR A 574 10.40 -24.27 19.35
C THR A 574 10.77 -24.13 20.82
N GLU A 575 11.84 -23.37 21.10
CA GLU A 575 12.34 -23.15 22.46
C GLU A 575 12.96 -21.76 22.57
N THR A 576 12.72 -21.11 23.70
CA THR A 576 13.48 -19.91 24.13
C THR A 576 14.04 -20.17 25.52
N VAL A 577 15.30 -19.77 25.73
CA VAL A 577 15.96 -19.82 27.05
C VAL A 577 16.36 -18.41 27.41
N ASP A 578 15.80 -17.90 28.49
CA ASP A 578 16.12 -16.56 28.98
C ASP A 578 17.45 -16.51 29.76
N ALA A 579 17.86 -15.32 30.20
CA ALA A 579 19.09 -15.09 30.94
C ALA A 579 19.14 -15.82 32.31
N ASN A 580 17.99 -16.23 32.85
CA ASN A 580 17.87 -17.00 34.08
C ASN A 580 17.80 -18.52 33.85
N SER A 581 18.01 -18.94 32.62
CA SER A 581 17.86 -20.33 32.20
C SER A 581 16.42 -20.88 32.26
N ASN A 582 15.42 -19.99 32.27
CA ASN A 582 14.03 -20.41 32.14
C ASN A 582 13.75 -20.78 30.68
N VAL A 583 13.18 -21.97 30.52
CA VAL A 583 12.90 -22.53 29.21
C VAL A 583 11.41 -22.41 28.89
N THR A 584 11.07 -21.72 27.79
CA THR A 584 9.72 -21.73 27.24
C THR A 584 9.69 -22.51 25.94
N ARG A 585 8.74 -23.44 25.78
CA ARG A 585 8.60 -24.30 24.58
C ARG A 585 7.33 -24.00 23.84
N TYR A 586 7.40 -24.12 22.51
CA TYR A 586 6.29 -23.83 21.59
C TYR A 586 6.02 -25.05 20.73
N ALA A 587 4.75 -25.43 20.62
CA ALA A 587 4.27 -26.45 19.69
C ALA A 587 3.39 -25.80 18.61
N TYR A 588 3.41 -26.37 17.40
CA TYR A 588 2.72 -25.84 16.24
C TYR A 588 1.95 -26.91 15.49
N ASP A 589 0.87 -26.49 14.82
CA ASP A 589 0.20 -27.32 13.82
C ASP A 589 0.83 -27.19 12.43
N ALA A 590 0.27 -27.91 11.46
CA ALA A 590 0.73 -27.89 10.07
C ALA A 590 0.46 -26.54 9.35
N ALA A 591 -0.41 -25.68 9.87
CA ALA A 591 -0.64 -24.32 9.37
C ALA A 591 0.22 -23.25 10.06
N ASN A 592 1.29 -23.65 10.79
CA ASN A 592 2.20 -22.78 11.55
C ASN A 592 1.53 -22.05 12.74
N ARG A 593 0.37 -22.49 13.22
CA ARG A 593 -0.29 -21.88 14.37
C ARG A 593 0.21 -22.50 15.66
N ILE A 594 0.43 -21.68 16.69
CA ILE A 594 0.85 -22.18 18.02
C ILE A 594 -0.30 -22.98 18.63
N THR A 595 -0.09 -24.25 18.93
CA THR A 595 -1.04 -25.13 19.61
C THR A 595 -0.81 -25.23 21.10
N ALA A 596 0.45 -25.02 21.54
CA ALA A 596 0.79 -24.99 22.95
C ALA A 596 2.01 -24.13 23.24
N VAL A 597 2.02 -23.52 24.41
CA VAL A 597 3.17 -22.84 25.03
C VAL A 597 3.37 -23.47 26.39
N THR A 598 4.58 -23.99 26.66
CA THR A 598 4.94 -24.58 27.97
C THR A 598 5.96 -23.66 28.64
N ASP A 599 5.66 -23.21 29.86
CA ASP A 599 6.55 -22.34 30.64
C ASP A 599 7.70 -23.16 31.31
N ALA A 600 8.59 -22.44 32.00
CA ALA A 600 9.73 -23.04 32.68
C ALA A 600 9.33 -23.97 33.85
N LEU A 601 8.14 -23.85 34.38
CA LEU A 601 7.60 -24.69 35.44
C LEU A 601 6.89 -25.94 34.89
N GLY A 602 6.76 -26.05 33.57
CA GLY A 602 6.05 -27.14 32.92
C GLY A 602 4.52 -26.90 32.76
N ASN A 603 4.02 -25.77 33.18
CA ASN A 603 2.62 -25.42 32.95
C ASN A 603 2.37 -25.15 31.45
N GLN A 604 1.20 -25.52 30.96
CA GLN A 604 0.91 -25.41 29.53
C GLN A 604 -0.30 -24.55 29.25
N ARG A 605 -0.13 -23.54 28.37
CA ARG A 605 -1.23 -22.84 27.69
C ARG A 605 -1.47 -23.52 26.36
N ALA A 606 -2.73 -23.91 26.07
CA ALA A 606 -3.07 -24.59 24.84
C ALA A 606 -4.11 -23.80 24.03
N TYR A 607 -4.05 -23.95 22.69
CA TYR A 607 -4.93 -23.29 21.74
C TYR A 607 -5.57 -24.29 20.80
N THR A 608 -6.88 -24.20 20.61
CA THR A 608 -7.60 -24.96 19.59
C THR A 608 -8.14 -24.03 18.53
N TYR A 609 -8.18 -24.52 17.29
CA TYR A 609 -8.55 -23.72 16.12
C TYR A 609 -9.66 -24.42 15.32
N ASN A 610 -10.55 -23.62 14.72
CA ASN A 610 -11.43 -24.13 13.69
C ASN A 610 -10.67 -24.32 12.35
N PRO A 611 -11.26 -24.99 11.35
CA PRO A 611 -10.62 -25.17 10.04
C PRO A 611 -10.22 -23.87 9.35
N GLY A 612 -10.94 -22.76 9.59
CA GLY A 612 -10.63 -21.43 9.09
C GLY A 612 -9.55 -20.67 9.86
N GLY A 613 -8.88 -21.30 10.83
CA GLY A 613 -7.76 -20.70 11.57
C GLY A 613 -8.15 -19.81 12.75
N LYS A 614 -9.43 -19.70 13.09
CA LYS A 614 -9.88 -18.92 14.25
C LYS A 614 -9.77 -19.73 15.53
N ILE A 615 -9.35 -19.08 16.64
CA ILE A 615 -9.22 -19.71 17.95
C ILE A 615 -10.62 -20.11 18.47
N MET A 616 -10.82 -21.38 18.78
CA MET A 616 -12.05 -21.91 19.39
C MET A 616 -11.98 -21.94 20.90
N ALA A 617 -10.81 -22.29 21.44
CA ALA A 617 -10.57 -22.27 22.86
C ALA A 617 -9.12 -21.96 23.22
N ILE A 618 -8.95 -21.34 24.36
CA ILE A 618 -7.67 -21.09 25.01
C ILE A 618 -7.72 -21.71 26.40
N ARG A 619 -6.83 -22.65 26.67
CA ARG A 619 -6.63 -23.17 28.03
C ARG A 619 -5.42 -22.44 28.60
N ASP A 620 -5.57 -21.78 29.75
CA ASP A 620 -4.47 -21.05 30.39
C ASP A 620 -3.51 -22.02 31.15
N PHE A 621 -2.47 -21.44 31.75
CA PHE A 621 -1.45 -22.22 32.49
C PHE A 621 -2.00 -22.91 33.74
N ASP A 622 -3.12 -22.46 34.29
CA ASP A 622 -3.81 -23.05 35.43
C ASP A 622 -4.82 -24.14 35.03
N GLY A 623 -4.98 -24.33 33.72
CA GLY A 623 -5.90 -25.32 33.15
C GLY A 623 -7.33 -24.82 32.92
N ASN A 624 -7.62 -23.56 33.23
CA ASN A 624 -8.92 -22.94 32.92
C ASN A 624 -9.08 -22.70 31.42
N GLU A 625 -10.31 -22.77 30.92
CA GLU A 625 -10.57 -22.65 29.50
C GLU A 625 -11.52 -21.51 29.19
N ALA A 626 -11.15 -20.67 28.20
CA ALA A 626 -12.02 -19.68 27.59
C ALA A 626 -12.34 -20.09 26.15
N GLY A 627 -13.60 -19.92 25.74
CA GLY A 627 -14.14 -20.41 24.46
C GLY A 627 -14.67 -19.30 23.55
N PHE A 628 -14.64 -19.55 22.23
CA PHE A 628 -15.18 -18.64 21.22
C PHE A 628 -16.05 -19.38 20.22
N THR A 629 -17.17 -18.78 19.83
CA THR A 629 -17.92 -19.19 18.65
C THR A 629 -17.94 -18.09 17.61
N TYR A 630 -18.22 -18.45 16.36
CA TYR A 630 -18.15 -17.54 15.23
C TYR A 630 -19.39 -17.67 14.35
N ASN A 631 -19.90 -16.53 13.89
CA ASN A 631 -20.97 -16.49 12.91
C ASN A 631 -20.45 -16.94 11.51
N PRO A 632 -21.31 -17.08 10.50
CA PRO A 632 -20.90 -17.48 9.15
C PRO A 632 -19.82 -16.57 8.52
N LEU A 633 -19.80 -15.28 8.85
CA LEU A 633 -18.77 -14.32 8.40
C LEU A 633 -17.41 -14.50 9.11
N GLY A 634 -17.32 -15.28 10.17
CA GLY A 634 -16.11 -15.45 10.98
C GLY A 634 -15.89 -14.37 12.02
N LYS A 635 -16.90 -13.58 12.33
CA LYS A 635 -16.87 -12.65 13.47
C LYS A 635 -17.24 -13.41 14.75
N VAL A 636 -16.66 -13.01 15.89
CA VAL A 636 -16.94 -13.62 17.19
C VAL A 636 -18.43 -13.45 17.53
N GLU A 637 -19.15 -14.55 17.72
CA GLU A 637 -20.56 -14.54 18.12
C GLU A 637 -20.70 -14.66 19.63
N THR A 638 -19.89 -15.53 20.25
CA THR A 638 -19.81 -15.63 21.71
C THR A 638 -18.36 -15.72 22.18
N TYR A 639 -18.12 -15.16 23.35
CA TYR A 639 -16.94 -15.38 24.17
C TYR A 639 -17.37 -15.91 25.53
N THR A 640 -16.90 -17.08 25.92
CA THR A 640 -17.13 -17.67 27.25
C THR A 640 -15.81 -17.64 28.01
N ASP A 641 -15.82 -17.01 29.18
CA ASP A 641 -14.66 -16.93 30.05
C ASP A 641 -14.42 -18.23 30.83
N LYS A 642 -13.35 -18.24 31.61
CA LYS A 642 -12.95 -19.39 32.43
C LYS A 642 -13.94 -19.74 33.55
N GLU A 643 -14.79 -18.83 33.97
CA GLU A 643 -15.88 -19.02 34.92
C GLU A 643 -17.16 -19.51 34.24
N GLY A 644 -17.16 -19.72 32.92
CA GLY A 644 -18.35 -20.16 32.16
C GLY A 644 -19.30 -19.00 31.83
N GLN A 645 -18.93 -17.75 32.08
CA GLN A 645 -19.75 -16.59 31.79
C GLN A 645 -19.62 -16.24 30.30
N THR A 646 -20.77 -16.04 29.63
CA THR A 646 -20.80 -15.84 28.20
C THR A 646 -21.22 -14.43 27.82
N VAL A 647 -20.42 -13.79 26.98
CA VAL A 647 -20.70 -12.52 26.31
C VAL A 647 -21.16 -12.82 24.88
N HIS A 648 -22.25 -12.19 24.44
CA HIS A 648 -22.79 -12.34 23.09
C HIS A 648 -22.58 -11.06 22.27
N PHE A 649 -22.19 -11.23 21.00
CA PHE A 649 -21.96 -10.14 20.05
C PHE A 649 -22.91 -10.28 18.87
N THR A 650 -23.50 -9.18 18.43
CA THR A 650 -24.23 -9.10 17.17
C THR A 650 -23.60 -8.02 16.28
N TYR A 651 -23.86 -8.08 14.98
CA TYR A 651 -23.25 -7.22 14.00
C TYR A 651 -24.30 -6.58 13.09
N ASP A 652 -24.02 -5.37 12.63
CA ASP A 652 -24.83 -4.71 11.60
C ASP A 652 -24.45 -5.23 10.19
N LYS A 653 -25.06 -4.64 9.17
CA LYS A 653 -24.81 -5.03 7.78
C LYS A 653 -23.39 -4.72 7.29
N MET A 654 -22.69 -3.77 7.92
CA MET A 654 -21.29 -3.41 7.61
C MET A 654 -20.30 -4.14 8.52
N TRP A 655 -20.77 -5.15 9.28
CA TRP A 655 -19.98 -5.96 10.21
C TRP A 655 -19.42 -5.21 11.42
N ASN A 656 -19.94 -4.04 11.72
CA ASN A 656 -19.69 -3.37 12.98
C ASN A 656 -20.45 -4.06 14.09
N ILE A 657 -19.91 -4.06 15.32
CA ILE A 657 -20.64 -4.58 16.49
C ILE A 657 -21.89 -3.76 16.70
N SER A 658 -23.08 -4.36 16.54
CA SER A 658 -24.37 -3.70 16.78
C SER A 658 -24.87 -3.87 18.20
N SER A 659 -24.48 -4.98 18.89
CA SER A 659 -24.70 -5.08 20.34
C SER A 659 -23.72 -6.02 21.02
N VAL A 660 -23.51 -5.76 22.30
CA VAL A 660 -22.79 -6.62 23.25
C VAL A 660 -23.71 -6.89 24.42
N THR A 661 -23.97 -8.17 24.69
CA THR A 661 -24.78 -8.61 25.85
C THR A 661 -23.87 -9.31 26.85
N ALA A 662 -23.73 -8.74 28.03
CA ALA A 662 -22.94 -9.27 29.12
C ALA A 662 -23.63 -10.50 29.81
N PRO A 663 -22.90 -11.28 30.62
CA PRO A 663 -23.46 -12.46 31.32
C PRO A 663 -24.65 -12.14 32.24
N ASP A 664 -24.67 -10.96 32.84
CA ASP A 664 -25.76 -10.43 33.67
C ASP A 664 -26.98 -9.94 32.88
N GLN A 665 -26.98 -10.14 31.56
CA GLN A 665 -27.98 -9.69 30.58
C GLN A 665 -27.97 -8.16 30.35
N GLY A 666 -27.00 -7.44 30.91
CA GLY A 666 -26.76 -6.03 30.55
C GLY A 666 -26.38 -5.90 29.06
N ARG A 667 -27.20 -5.18 28.29
CA ARG A 667 -27.00 -5.03 26.84
C ARG A 667 -26.58 -3.62 26.48
N GLN A 668 -25.48 -3.51 25.73
CA GLN A 668 -25.08 -2.29 25.06
C GLN A 668 -25.41 -2.40 23.57
N GLU A 669 -25.91 -1.32 22.97
CA GLU A 669 -26.24 -1.25 21.56
C GLU A 669 -25.49 -0.11 20.89
N TYR A 670 -25.13 -0.33 19.61
CA TYR A 670 -24.33 0.61 18.83
C TYR A 670 -24.98 0.85 17.48
N ILE A 671 -25.03 2.11 17.04
CA ILE A 671 -25.54 2.51 15.74
C ILE A 671 -24.46 3.33 15.05
N TYR A 672 -24.26 3.04 13.77
CA TYR A 672 -23.23 3.67 12.93
C TYR A 672 -23.87 4.44 11.79
N ASP A 673 -23.17 5.47 11.31
CA ASP A 673 -23.58 6.21 10.11
C ASP A 673 -23.17 5.49 8.81
N SER A 674 -23.50 6.10 7.66
CA SER A 674 -23.13 5.57 6.33
C SER A 674 -21.62 5.47 6.07
N ASN A 675 -20.78 6.10 6.92
CA ASN A 675 -19.32 6.04 6.85
C ASN A 675 -18.72 5.11 7.94
N ASN A 676 -19.53 4.21 8.53
CA ASN A 676 -19.12 3.28 9.59
C ASN A 676 -18.60 3.95 10.87
N ARG A 677 -19.04 5.18 11.18
CA ARG A 677 -18.67 5.87 12.42
C ARG A 677 -19.79 5.73 13.45
N LEU A 678 -19.41 5.43 14.71
CA LEU A 678 -20.36 5.26 15.81
C LEU A 678 -21.09 6.59 16.10
N VAL A 679 -22.40 6.65 15.85
CA VAL A 679 -23.21 7.85 16.10
C VAL A 679 -24.09 7.74 17.35
N LYS A 680 -24.34 6.50 17.83
CA LYS A 680 -25.13 6.30 19.04
C LYS A 680 -24.71 5.03 19.77
N GLN A 681 -24.60 5.14 21.10
CA GLN A 681 -24.40 4.03 22.02
C GLN A 681 -25.50 4.07 23.08
N THR A 682 -26.18 2.94 23.27
CA THR A 682 -27.12 2.74 24.37
C THR A 682 -26.47 1.88 25.45
N LEU A 683 -26.38 2.39 26.66
CA LEU A 683 -25.78 1.70 27.80
C LEU A 683 -26.74 0.67 28.39
N PRO A 684 -26.29 -0.32 29.18
CA PRO A 684 -27.15 -1.36 29.80
C PRO A 684 -28.31 -0.80 30.60
N MET A 685 -28.15 0.35 31.25
CA MET A 685 -29.18 1.04 32.05
C MET A 685 -30.10 1.94 31.21
N GLY A 686 -30.03 1.87 29.88
CA GLY A 686 -30.84 2.66 28.95
C GLY A 686 -30.31 4.10 28.71
N GLY A 687 -29.20 4.50 29.33
CA GLY A 687 -28.55 5.78 29.04
C GLY A 687 -28.04 5.81 27.59
N VAL A 688 -28.19 6.95 26.91
CA VAL A 688 -27.81 7.12 25.51
C VAL A 688 -26.66 8.11 25.40
N VAL A 689 -25.60 7.73 24.70
CA VAL A 689 -24.50 8.61 24.27
C VAL A 689 -24.61 8.78 22.76
N THR A 690 -24.51 10.01 22.27
CA THR A 690 -24.50 10.30 20.82
C THR A 690 -23.23 11.03 20.41
N TYR A 691 -22.85 10.84 19.16
CA TYR A 691 -21.63 11.41 18.57
C TYR A 691 -21.94 12.04 17.21
N ALA A 692 -21.29 13.16 16.92
CA ALA A 692 -21.28 13.76 15.59
C ALA A 692 -19.84 13.92 15.09
N TYR A 693 -19.69 13.97 13.77
CA TYR A 693 -18.38 13.98 13.11
C TYR A 693 -18.36 14.98 11.96
N ASP A 694 -17.19 15.54 11.70
CA ASP A 694 -16.94 16.28 10.48
C ASP A 694 -16.71 15.33 9.29
N ALA A 695 -16.54 15.89 8.10
CA ALA A 695 -16.29 15.12 6.90
C ALA A 695 -14.95 14.37 6.88
N ALA A 696 -13.95 14.81 7.67
CA ALA A 696 -12.68 14.10 7.81
C ALA A 696 -12.72 12.94 8.82
N GLY A 697 -13.86 12.80 9.56
CA GLY A 697 -14.04 11.76 10.57
C GLY A 697 -13.63 12.20 11.98
N ASN A 698 -13.29 13.46 12.21
CA ASN A 698 -13.04 13.97 13.54
C ASN A 698 -14.37 14.10 14.30
N ARG A 699 -14.41 13.67 15.56
CA ARG A 699 -15.60 13.78 16.40
C ARG A 699 -15.81 15.23 16.82
N THR A 700 -16.87 15.86 16.30
CA THR A 700 -17.21 17.27 16.60
C THR A 700 -18.11 17.45 17.81
N GLU A 701 -18.93 16.44 18.15
CA GLU A 701 -19.79 16.49 19.32
C GLU A 701 -19.90 15.12 20.00
N MET A 702 -20.09 15.16 21.30
CA MET A 702 -20.48 14.02 22.14
C MET A 702 -21.53 14.51 23.14
N THR A 703 -22.71 13.85 23.14
CA THR A 703 -23.75 14.11 24.14
C THR A 703 -23.87 12.92 25.08
N ASP A 704 -23.75 13.18 26.38
CA ASP A 704 -23.83 12.17 27.43
C ASP A 704 -25.29 11.75 27.73
N PRO A 705 -25.53 10.73 28.56
CA PRO A 705 -26.91 10.30 28.93
C PRO A 705 -27.72 11.32 29.69
N ALA A 706 -27.09 12.35 30.27
CA ALA A 706 -27.78 13.46 30.94
C ALA A 706 -28.18 14.59 29.99
N GLY A 707 -27.77 14.49 28.71
CA GLY A 707 -28.00 15.49 27.66
C GLY A 707 -26.94 16.57 27.59
N ASN A 708 -25.85 16.44 28.31
CA ASN A 708 -24.74 17.39 28.26
C ASN A 708 -23.95 17.15 26.97
N THR A 709 -23.73 18.23 26.20
CA THR A 709 -23.01 18.13 24.93
C THR A 709 -21.64 18.80 25.02
N THR A 710 -20.59 18.03 24.83
CA THR A 710 -19.21 18.50 24.64
C THR A 710 -18.93 18.65 23.15
N ARG A 711 -18.35 19.79 22.72
CA ARG A 711 -17.96 20.11 21.35
C ARG A 711 -16.47 20.13 21.19
N TYR A 712 -16.01 19.71 20.02
CA TYR A 712 -14.59 19.60 19.68
C TYR A 712 -14.34 20.33 18.35
N CYS A 713 -13.30 21.19 18.33
CA CYS A 713 -12.85 21.85 17.11
C CYS A 713 -11.45 21.36 16.71
N TYR A 714 -11.17 21.35 15.42
CA TYR A 714 -9.92 20.84 14.90
C TYR A 714 -9.33 21.81 13.87
N ASP A 715 -8.01 21.76 13.71
CA ASP A 715 -7.31 22.48 12.67
C ASP A 715 -7.25 21.71 11.33
N ASP A 716 -6.59 22.30 10.33
CA ASP A 716 -6.49 21.75 8.97
C ASP A 716 -5.64 20.48 8.86
N VAL A 717 -5.05 19.96 9.94
CA VAL A 717 -4.35 18.66 9.97
C VAL A 717 -4.93 17.72 11.04
N ASN A 718 -6.21 17.94 11.41
CA ASN A 718 -6.97 17.13 12.36
C ASN A 718 -6.44 17.15 13.81
N ARG A 719 -5.73 18.22 14.24
CA ARG A 719 -5.34 18.34 15.63
C ARG A 719 -6.44 19.08 16.39
N LEU A 720 -6.77 18.60 17.60
CA LEU A 720 -7.77 19.21 18.49
C LEU A 720 -7.32 20.61 18.91
N THR A 721 -8.09 21.64 18.59
CA THR A 721 -7.80 23.04 18.94
C THR A 721 -8.68 23.56 20.06
N GLU A 722 -9.85 22.95 20.28
CA GLU A 722 -10.77 23.41 21.31
C GLU A 722 -11.67 22.29 21.82
N VAL A 723 -11.94 22.27 23.10
CA VAL A 723 -13.01 21.50 23.74
C VAL A 723 -13.93 22.50 24.46
N LEU A 724 -15.22 22.44 24.16
CA LEU A 724 -16.26 23.25 24.78
C LEU A 724 -17.23 22.30 25.50
N GLU A 725 -17.22 22.34 26.82
CA GLU A 725 -18.11 21.54 27.67
C GLU A 725 -19.54 22.11 27.69
N ALA A 726 -20.50 21.33 28.16
CA ALA A 726 -21.92 21.70 28.17
C ALA A 726 -22.22 22.92 29.09
N ASP A 727 -21.44 23.12 30.12
CA ASP A 727 -21.53 24.28 31.04
C ASP A 727 -20.88 25.57 30.50
N GLY A 728 -20.32 25.48 29.26
CA GLY A 728 -19.59 26.57 28.63
C GLY A 728 -18.12 26.65 29.00
N ALA A 729 -17.60 25.72 29.80
CA ALA A 729 -16.18 25.61 30.07
C ALA A 729 -15.40 25.31 28.78
N ARG A 730 -14.35 26.10 28.48
CA ARG A 730 -13.60 26.06 27.25
C ARG A 730 -12.14 25.77 27.52
N THR A 731 -11.62 24.70 26.92
CA THR A 731 -10.20 24.39 26.87
C THR A 731 -9.70 24.58 25.46
N ALA A 732 -8.61 25.34 25.26
CA ALA A 732 -8.05 25.60 23.94
C ALA A 732 -6.60 25.14 23.83
N TYR A 733 -6.19 24.69 22.65
CA TYR A 733 -4.88 24.13 22.35
C TYR A 733 -4.26 24.84 21.15
N GLU A 734 -2.98 25.19 21.26
CA GLU A 734 -2.22 25.80 20.17
C GLU A 734 -0.98 24.95 19.87
N TYR A 735 -0.67 24.83 18.60
CA TYR A 735 0.41 23.96 18.12
C TYR A 735 1.42 24.75 17.30
N ASP A 736 2.67 24.32 17.33
CA ASP A 736 3.68 24.80 16.38
C ASP A 736 3.51 24.14 14.98
N ARG A 737 4.35 24.58 14.03
CA ARG A 737 4.33 24.04 12.65
C ARG A 737 4.79 22.58 12.58
N GLU A 738 5.44 22.05 13.60
CA GLU A 738 5.93 20.67 13.66
C GLU A 738 4.91 19.73 14.28
N GLY A 739 3.84 20.30 14.88
CA GLY A 739 2.75 19.55 15.49
C GLY A 739 2.84 19.43 17.00
N ASN A 740 3.80 20.07 17.63
CA ASN A 740 3.94 20.06 19.08
C ASN A 740 2.93 21.02 19.74
N LEU A 741 2.28 20.58 20.82
CA LEU A 741 1.39 21.43 21.63
C LEU A 741 2.22 22.47 22.37
N ILE A 742 2.10 23.75 22.01
CA ILE A 742 2.87 24.84 22.62
C ILE A 742 2.11 25.58 23.70
N LYS A 743 0.77 25.48 23.72
CA LYS A 743 -0.05 26.17 24.67
C LYS A 743 -1.39 25.47 24.90
N GLU A 744 -1.79 25.40 26.14
CA GLU A 744 -3.09 24.98 26.61
C GLU A 744 -3.71 26.08 27.47
N THR A 745 -4.97 26.45 27.17
CA THR A 745 -5.73 27.42 27.96
C THR A 745 -6.93 26.68 28.54
N ASN A 746 -7.02 26.57 29.84
CA ASN A 746 -8.13 25.90 30.53
C ASN A 746 -9.39 26.78 30.62
N ALA A 747 -10.48 26.22 31.12
CA ALA A 747 -11.77 26.90 31.26
C ALA A 747 -11.73 28.19 32.11
N ALA A 748 -10.79 28.30 33.04
CA ALA A 748 -10.59 29.52 33.83
C ALA A 748 -9.74 30.58 33.11
N GLY A 749 -9.38 30.37 31.83
CA GLY A 749 -8.49 31.25 31.07
C GLY A 749 -7.03 31.16 31.48
N GLN A 750 -6.66 30.18 32.30
CA GLN A 750 -5.31 29.99 32.78
C GLN A 750 -4.50 29.28 31.68
N VAL A 751 -3.28 29.75 31.45
CA VAL A 751 -2.41 29.27 30.35
C VAL A 751 -1.29 28.41 30.89
N THR A 752 -1.14 27.21 30.33
CA THR A 752 0.05 26.37 30.43
C THR A 752 0.78 26.40 29.08
N SER A 753 2.08 26.68 29.09
CA SER A 753 2.87 26.70 27.86
C SER A 753 3.98 25.66 27.87
N TYR A 754 4.35 25.20 26.68
CA TYR A 754 5.31 24.12 26.49
C TYR A 754 6.36 24.55 25.47
N THR A 755 7.62 24.17 25.73
CA THR A 755 8.68 24.32 24.74
C THR A 755 9.27 22.95 24.37
N TYR A 756 9.84 22.89 23.19
CA TYR A 756 10.37 21.65 22.65
C TYR A 756 11.75 21.88 22.05
N ASP A 757 12.55 20.84 22.06
CA ASP A 757 13.78 20.84 21.29
C ASP A 757 13.51 20.48 19.82
N ASP A 758 14.57 20.51 19.03
CA ASP A 758 14.48 20.24 17.60
C ASP A 758 14.15 18.78 17.27
N LEU A 759 14.14 17.85 18.21
CA LEU A 759 13.61 16.48 18.05
C LEU A 759 12.13 16.35 18.44
N GLY A 760 11.48 17.44 18.86
CA GLY A 760 10.10 17.43 19.35
C GLY A 760 9.95 16.89 20.77
N ARG A 761 11.04 16.83 21.56
CA ARG A 761 10.98 16.45 22.97
C ARG A 761 10.70 17.67 23.81
N ARG A 762 9.76 17.55 24.76
CA ARG A 762 9.34 18.69 25.62
C ARG A 762 10.43 19.10 26.58
N THR A 763 10.97 20.31 26.40
CA THR A 763 12.05 20.87 27.23
C THR A 763 11.56 21.70 28.41
N SER A 764 10.35 22.27 28.37
CA SER A 764 9.77 22.92 29.50
C SER A 764 8.24 22.88 29.56
N VAL A 765 7.71 23.07 30.77
CA VAL A 765 6.31 23.35 31.05
C VAL A 765 6.27 24.59 31.97
N THR A 766 5.57 25.62 31.52
CA THR A 766 5.31 26.83 32.33
C THR A 766 3.84 26.82 32.75
N ASN A 767 3.56 26.75 34.02
CA ASN A 767 2.20 26.75 34.57
C ASN A 767 1.56 28.14 34.51
N PRO A 768 0.25 28.28 34.82
CA PRO A 768 -0.44 29.57 34.80
C PRO A 768 0.11 30.62 35.75
N ALA A 769 0.82 30.23 36.80
CA ALA A 769 1.49 31.16 37.73
C ALA A 769 2.85 31.63 37.21
N GLY A 770 3.27 31.22 35.98
CA GLY A 770 4.57 31.58 35.43
C GLY A 770 5.72 30.70 35.93
N ALA A 771 5.44 29.70 36.73
CA ALA A 771 6.46 28.79 37.25
C ALA A 771 6.83 27.74 36.22
N THR A 772 8.13 27.64 35.85
CA THR A 772 8.63 26.77 34.78
C THR A 772 9.37 25.56 35.35
N THR A 773 8.94 24.38 34.93
CA THR A 773 9.68 23.12 35.07
C THR A 773 10.40 22.81 33.79
N SER A 774 11.72 22.57 33.85
CA SER A 774 12.55 22.26 32.67
C SER A 774 13.02 20.81 32.69
N VAL A 775 13.07 20.17 31.50
CA VAL A 775 13.52 18.80 31.32
C VAL A 775 14.76 18.80 30.43
N PHE A 776 15.80 18.10 30.86
CA PHE A 776 17.03 17.89 30.11
C PHE A 776 17.15 16.41 29.74
N TYR A 777 17.65 16.14 28.57
CA TYR A 777 17.73 14.78 27.99
C TYR A 777 19.16 14.36 27.72
N ASN A 778 19.46 13.11 27.96
CA ASN A 778 20.74 12.51 27.60
C ASN A 778 20.75 12.13 26.09
N GLU A 779 21.87 11.58 25.62
CA GLU A 779 22.10 11.15 24.22
C GLU A 779 21.15 10.02 23.76
N LEU A 780 20.60 9.21 24.68
CA LEU A 780 19.58 8.21 24.38
C LEU A 780 18.15 8.80 24.36
N GLY A 781 17.99 10.10 24.57
CA GLY A 781 16.68 10.76 24.64
C GLY A 781 15.91 10.50 25.94
N LYS A 782 16.56 9.99 26.99
CA LYS A 782 15.96 9.80 28.30
C LYS A 782 16.09 11.08 29.13
N ALA A 783 15.06 11.43 29.93
CA ALA A 783 15.15 12.57 30.84
C ALA A 783 16.27 12.33 31.86
N GLU A 784 17.30 13.18 31.84
CA GLU A 784 18.45 13.12 32.74
C GLU A 784 18.22 13.97 33.98
N ARG A 785 17.56 15.12 33.82
CA ARG A 785 17.29 16.04 34.89
C ARG A 785 16.00 16.82 34.71
N ILE A 786 15.21 16.90 35.73
CA ILE A 786 14.04 17.78 35.82
C ILE A 786 14.32 18.88 36.83
N CYS A 787 14.33 20.14 36.38
CA CYS A 787 14.49 21.32 37.26
C CYS A 787 13.15 21.93 37.56
N TYR A 788 12.86 22.14 38.87
CA TYR A 788 11.63 22.73 39.34
C TYR A 788 11.74 24.25 39.51
N PRO A 789 10.62 24.98 39.54
CA PRO A 789 10.60 26.45 39.66
C PRO A 789 11.31 27.01 40.91
N ASN A 790 11.38 26.23 41.98
CA ASN A 790 12.09 26.60 43.23
C ASN A 790 13.63 26.40 43.16
N GLY A 791 14.15 26.05 41.97
CA GLY A 791 15.58 25.80 41.77
C GLY A 791 16.06 24.39 42.17
N SER A 792 15.21 23.57 42.76
CA SER A 792 15.53 22.19 43.07
C SER A 792 15.46 21.31 41.82
N SER A 793 16.03 20.11 41.85
CA SER A 793 15.98 19.18 40.71
C SER A 793 15.88 17.74 41.12
N THR A 794 15.19 16.93 40.26
CA THR A 794 15.29 15.49 40.27
C THR A 794 16.29 15.08 39.20
N VAL A 795 17.25 14.22 39.55
CA VAL A 795 18.28 13.71 38.61
C VAL A 795 18.07 12.21 38.43
N TYR A 796 18.07 11.80 37.18
CA TYR A 796 17.93 10.42 36.76
C TYR A 796 19.28 9.93 36.23
N GLU A 797 19.76 8.83 36.77
CA GLU A 797 20.93 8.13 36.22
C GLU A 797 20.50 6.83 35.54
N TYR A 798 21.12 6.57 34.41
CA TYR A 798 20.84 5.40 33.65
C TYR A 798 22.07 4.51 33.52
N GLU A 799 21.87 3.21 33.52
CA GLU A 799 22.86 2.26 33.06
C GLU A 799 23.05 2.37 31.54
N LYS A 800 24.14 1.84 31.04
CA LYS A 800 24.30 1.64 29.59
C LYS A 800 23.09 0.92 29.02
N GLY A 801 22.55 1.39 27.89
CA GLY A 801 21.31 0.89 27.28
C GLY A 801 20.04 1.54 27.81
N GLY A 802 20.15 2.58 28.65
CA GLY A 802 19.04 3.44 29.01
C GLY A 802 18.09 2.88 30.07
N ARG A 803 18.47 1.80 30.80
CA ARG A 803 17.72 1.34 31.97
C ARG A 803 17.97 2.27 33.15
N LEU A 804 16.88 2.70 33.86
CA LEU A 804 16.98 3.58 35.01
C LEU A 804 17.79 2.91 36.13
N LYS A 805 18.87 3.54 36.54
CA LYS A 805 19.77 3.09 37.63
C LYS A 805 19.43 3.73 38.97
N SER A 806 19.24 5.02 38.98
CA SER A 806 18.88 5.75 40.21
C SER A 806 18.07 7.00 39.92
N VAL A 807 17.28 7.39 40.89
CA VAL A 807 16.61 8.69 40.93
C VAL A 807 17.06 9.38 42.20
N ARG A 808 17.49 10.65 42.13
CA ARG A 808 17.80 11.51 43.25
C ARG A 808 16.82 12.66 43.31
N TYR A 809 16.07 12.74 44.37
CA TYR A 809 15.02 13.74 44.58
C TYR A 809 15.55 15.07 45.12
N PRO A 810 14.76 16.16 45.09
CA PRO A 810 15.16 17.49 45.56
C PRO A 810 15.55 17.55 47.05
N ASP A 811 14.99 16.72 47.89
CA ASP A 811 15.26 16.62 49.34
C ASP A 811 16.54 15.80 49.65
N GLY A 812 17.21 15.33 48.63
CA GLY A 812 18.41 14.49 48.77
C GLY A 812 18.10 13.00 48.96
N ALA A 813 16.82 12.59 49.06
CA ALA A 813 16.42 11.21 49.03
C ALA A 813 16.75 10.60 47.67
N GLY A 814 16.97 9.33 47.60
CA GLY A 814 17.26 8.64 46.34
C GLY A 814 16.74 7.22 46.33
N GLU A 815 16.33 6.79 45.15
CA GLU A 815 15.98 5.39 44.86
C GLU A 815 17.05 4.79 43.96
N HIS A 816 17.48 3.57 44.27
CA HIS A 816 18.36 2.80 43.44
C HIS A 816 17.62 1.57 42.88
N TYR A 817 17.64 1.41 41.58
CA TYR A 817 17.02 0.29 40.89
C TYR A 817 18.10 -0.73 40.56
N GLY A 818 18.23 -1.75 41.43
CA GLY A 818 19.03 -2.94 41.09
C GLY A 818 18.23 -3.84 40.19
N CYS A 819 18.91 -4.53 39.32
CA CYS A 819 18.28 -5.60 38.56
C CYS A 819 17.78 -6.69 39.50
N LEU A 820 16.53 -6.67 39.88
CA LEU A 820 15.81 -7.89 40.18
C LEU A 820 15.45 -8.51 38.82
N LEU A 821 16.36 -9.31 38.28
CA LEU A 821 16.10 -10.19 37.16
C LEU A 821 14.85 -10.98 37.53
N TYR A 822 13.75 -10.63 36.89
CA TYR A 822 12.48 -11.35 36.85
C TYR A 822 12.08 -12.09 38.13
N THR A 823 11.34 -11.43 38.99
CA THR A 823 10.50 -12.13 39.95
C THR A 823 9.05 -12.00 39.45
N SER A 824 8.53 -13.13 39.05
CA SER A 824 7.18 -13.51 38.68
C SER A 824 6.64 -13.04 37.31
N PRO A 825 6.00 -13.93 36.54
CA PRO A 825 5.08 -13.50 35.49
C PRO A 825 3.96 -12.68 36.16
N SER A 826 3.68 -11.51 35.62
CA SER A 826 2.45 -10.79 35.99
C SER A 826 1.24 -11.71 35.79
N PRO A 827 0.27 -11.64 36.69
CA PRO A 827 -0.92 -12.47 36.59
C PRO A 827 -1.73 -12.22 35.31
#